data_bf28f1762e439687ca02b00ca730a75d
#
_entry.id   bf28f1762e439687ca02b00ca730a75d
#
_cell.length_a   1.000
_cell.length_b   1.000
_cell.length_c   1.000
_cell.angle_alpha   90.00
_cell.angle_beta   90.00
_cell.angle_gamma   90.00
#
_symmetry.space_group_name_H-M   'P 1'
#
loop_
_entity.id
_entity.type
_entity.pdbx_description
1 polymer ?
#
loop_
_entity_poly.entity_id
_entity_poly.type
_entity_poly.pdbx_seq_one_letter_code
_entity_poly.pdbx_strand_id
1 'polypeptide(L)'
;MALDVGARQAAVRIHLLGALRAISYLGEDLVPRGRKARAILGYLCLHAGQRVPRAKIASLLWDRVPDHQARASLRQSLRELLLAFGPLADEILETDAEMVRLNQRVCWVDSAAILAGPHPANLLRTDLAALCEGELLEDLNGISEAFDEWLLMERARFATEITGVFDEELHQIAQADVPAERRAGLARRIIACDPTHEGASRILMMALADLGEKAQALREFERCRVAMRSRLEVEPSAESRALYDRLRSAPARQSEPGLSSPNHIQPRPSAAAPVPAASRLRIGVIPFQVTGEENTQLAFSLSQEIASALARFRWFDVVSALTPQPQLAQWDEAFLRAKGWHYAVEGNLIAGADKISISIRLLDIGQDVRPVWSDRFEVASHMLDQLYDRVVAPVVARIDPVILFIEGQEAVQRRSGATGLVLQALPLLLLLKRDRFGKAGDLLDEALREDPKNAKAAAWKALWHVIHIGQGWAPEPAEDRQKAQELAFRAVKNDPESAEAHAVCGHICAFLEKDLDSAVHYFDVASRLNPNIAFIWAMSAATYCYLGQPDVALKNLARYKHLASLDPTAHFWDSVFTTAYNLKGDFEQAYRHGRRFVRENPDFSNGYKPLIAALGHLGRREEAAPYVQKLLQLEPHFTIARFIGSYPLARQEDRENYARGLELAGVPKG
;
A
#
# COMPACT_ATOMS: atom_id res chain seq x y z
N MET A 1 1.15 -16.40 21.18
CA MET A 1 0.88 -17.85 20.93
C MET A 1 -0.52 -18.30 21.35
N ALA A 2 -1.13 -17.81 22.42
CA ALA A 2 -2.51 -18.21 22.77
C ALA A 2 -3.57 -17.64 21.80
N LEU A 3 -3.47 -16.38 21.36
CA LEU A 3 -4.37 -15.80 20.36
C LEU A 3 -4.12 -16.38 18.96
N ASP A 4 -2.86 -16.65 18.60
CA ASP A 4 -2.50 -17.28 17.33
C ASP A 4 -2.85 -18.79 17.30
N VAL A 5 -2.78 -19.47 18.46
CA VAL A 5 -3.23 -20.87 18.62
C VAL A 5 -4.76 -20.97 18.53
N GLY A 6 -5.49 -20.02 19.12
CA GLY A 6 -6.96 -19.97 19.00
C GLY A 6 -7.41 -19.71 17.57
N ALA A 7 -6.74 -18.79 16.86
CA ALA A 7 -7.04 -18.47 15.45
C ALA A 7 -6.68 -19.63 14.50
N ARG A 8 -5.67 -20.42 14.80
CA ARG A 8 -5.28 -21.61 13.99
C ARG A 8 -6.15 -22.83 14.22
N GLN A 9 -6.84 -22.91 15.38
CA GLN A 9 -7.73 -24.01 15.72
C GLN A 9 -9.22 -23.69 15.47
N ALA A 10 -9.57 -22.43 15.22
CA ALA A 10 -10.93 -22.02 14.96
C ALA A 10 -11.39 -22.53 13.57
N ALA A 11 -12.60 -23.09 13.52
CA ALA A 11 -13.21 -23.52 12.26
C ALA A 11 -13.53 -22.32 11.36
N VAL A 12 -13.80 -21.14 11.95
CA VAL A 12 -14.13 -19.88 11.24
C VAL A 12 -13.44 -18.70 11.91
N ARG A 13 -12.90 -17.79 11.09
CA ARG A 13 -12.39 -16.47 11.50
C ARG A 13 -13.36 -15.41 11.04
N ILE A 14 -13.81 -14.58 11.96
CA ILE A 14 -14.76 -13.50 11.70
C ILE A 14 -14.09 -12.18 12.08
N HIS A 15 -14.06 -11.26 11.12
CA HIS A 15 -13.53 -9.92 11.28
C HIS A 15 -14.69 -8.93 11.28
N LEU A 16 -14.81 -8.17 12.36
CA LEU A 16 -15.82 -7.14 12.56
C LEU A 16 -15.26 -5.73 12.39
N LEU A 17 -13.92 -5.57 12.44
CA LEU A 17 -13.26 -4.29 12.23
C LEU A 17 -13.06 -4.05 10.74
N GLY A 18 -13.59 -2.92 10.27
CA GLY A 18 -13.82 -2.65 8.84
C GLY A 18 -15.09 -3.32 8.32
N ALA A 19 -15.07 -3.74 7.06
CA ALA A 19 -16.17 -4.50 6.47
C ALA A 19 -16.22 -5.92 7.05
N LEU A 20 -17.43 -6.43 7.34
CA LEU A 20 -17.63 -7.78 7.86
C LEU A 20 -17.02 -8.84 6.94
N ARG A 21 -16.14 -9.67 7.47
CA ARG A 21 -15.55 -10.84 6.79
C ARG A 21 -15.71 -12.09 7.65
N ALA A 22 -16.02 -13.22 7.03
CA ALA A 22 -16.07 -14.52 7.68
C ALA A 22 -15.40 -15.56 6.77
N ILE A 23 -14.33 -16.20 7.25
CA ILE A 23 -13.49 -17.08 6.43
C ILE A 23 -13.35 -18.42 7.13
N SER A 24 -13.61 -19.53 6.45
CA SER A 24 -13.39 -20.88 6.97
C SER A 24 -11.88 -21.18 7.12
N TYR A 25 -11.54 -22.23 7.89
CA TYR A 25 -10.16 -22.71 7.98
C TYR A 25 -9.58 -23.19 6.63
N LEU A 26 -10.43 -23.46 5.64
CA LEU A 26 -10.05 -23.78 4.26
C LEU A 26 -9.89 -22.54 3.36
N GLY A 27 -10.17 -21.33 3.88
CA GLY A 27 -10.09 -20.09 3.14
C GLY A 27 -11.36 -19.72 2.35
N GLU A 28 -12.47 -20.44 2.58
CA GLU A 28 -13.75 -20.15 1.92
C GLU A 28 -14.43 -18.92 2.54
N ASP A 29 -15.00 -18.06 1.70
CA ASP A 29 -15.80 -16.92 2.15
C ASP A 29 -17.18 -17.38 2.62
N LEU A 30 -17.46 -17.19 3.89
CA LEU A 30 -18.72 -17.55 4.56
C LEU A 30 -19.63 -16.35 4.83
N VAL A 31 -19.35 -15.19 4.24
CA VAL A 31 -20.17 -13.99 4.43
C VAL A 31 -21.50 -14.14 3.67
N PRO A 32 -22.66 -14.02 4.35
CA PRO A 32 -23.95 -14.09 3.67
C PRO A 32 -24.14 -12.88 2.74
N ARG A 33 -24.89 -13.05 1.65
CA ARG A 33 -25.12 -11.99 0.65
C ARG A 33 -26.03 -10.89 1.18
N GLY A 34 -27.05 -11.26 1.95
CA GLY A 34 -28.07 -10.34 2.46
C GLY A 34 -27.54 -9.45 3.58
N ARG A 35 -27.73 -8.13 3.46
CA ARG A 35 -27.26 -7.16 4.48
C ARG A 35 -27.82 -7.46 5.88
N LYS A 36 -29.08 -7.89 5.99
CA LYS A 36 -29.69 -8.25 7.29
C LYS A 36 -29.13 -9.56 7.86
N ALA A 37 -28.77 -10.53 7.02
CA ALA A 37 -28.07 -11.74 7.47
C ALA A 37 -26.66 -11.39 7.99
N ARG A 38 -25.93 -10.47 7.35
CA ARG A 38 -24.65 -9.94 7.87
C ARG A 38 -24.83 -9.21 9.20
N ALA A 39 -25.89 -8.39 9.34
CA ALA A 39 -26.18 -7.69 10.59
C ALA A 39 -26.48 -8.67 11.73
N ILE A 40 -27.21 -9.78 11.45
CA ILE A 40 -27.40 -10.86 12.43
C ILE A 40 -26.07 -11.47 12.85
N LEU A 41 -25.19 -11.78 11.90
CA LEU A 41 -23.86 -12.34 12.19
C LEU A 41 -23.05 -11.38 13.06
N GLY A 42 -22.94 -10.12 12.67
CA GLY A 42 -22.22 -9.09 13.45
C GLY A 42 -22.77 -8.94 14.87
N TYR A 43 -24.11 -8.88 14.99
CA TYR A 43 -24.78 -8.82 16.29
C TYR A 43 -24.46 -10.03 17.18
N LEU A 44 -24.52 -11.24 16.62
CA LEU A 44 -24.21 -12.48 17.34
C LEU A 44 -22.74 -12.60 17.74
N CYS A 45 -21.83 -12.09 16.90
CA CYS A 45 -20.39 -12.04 17.22
C CYS A 45 -20.10 -11.14 18.42
N LEU A 46 -20.75 -9.96 18.51
CA LEU A 46 -20.59 -9.05 19.66
C LEU A 46 -21.27 -9.58 20.92
N HIS A 47 -22.19 -10.57 20.79
CA HIS A 47 -22.83 -11.29 21.86
C HIS A 47 -22.40 -12.76 21.90
N ALA A 48 -21.18 -13.05 21.43
CA ALA A 48 -20.71 -14.42 21.27
C ALA A 48 -20.80 -15.24 22.58
N GLY A 49 -21.28 -16.48 22.48
CA GLY A 49 -21.55 -17.36 23.61
C GLY A 49 -22.85 -17.09 24.38
N GLN A 50 -23.52 -15.95 24.15
CA GLN A 50 -24.80 -15.66 24.78
C GLN A 50 -25.96 -16.23 23.94
N ARG A 51 -27.03 -16.67 24.63
CA ARG A 51 -28.29 -17.04 23.96
C ARG A 51 -29.12 -15.79 23.73
N VAL A 52 -29.28 -15.41 22.47
CA VAL A 52 -30.01 -14.20 22.04
C VAL A 52 -31.42 -14.57 21.65
N PRO A 53 -32.46 -13.92 22.24
CA PRO A 53 -33.86 -14.13 21.83
C PRO A 53 -34.09 -13.69 20.38
N ARG A 54 -34.75 -14.55 19.58
CA ARG A 54 -35.13 -14.23 18.20
C ARG A 54 -35.99 -12.98 18.09
N ALA A 55 -36.87 -12.77 19.10
CA ALA A 55 -37.70 -11.57 19.16
C ALA A 55 -36.86 -10.29 19.23
N LYS A 56 -35.75 -10.30 19.99
CA LYS A 56 -34.81 -9.17 20.09
C LYS A 56 -34.12 -8.84 18.77
N ILE A 57 -33.69 -9.87 18.04
CA ILE A 57 -33.07 -9.68 16.70
C ILE A 57 -34.13 -9.16 15.72
N ALA A 58 -35.37 -9.69 15.80
CA ALA A 58 -36.45 -9.26 14.92
C ALA A 58 -36.84 -7.79 15.14
N SER A 59 -36.97 -7.33 16.41
CA SER A 59 -37.27 -5.95 16.72
C SER A 59 -36.14 -5.00 16.33
N LEU A 60 -34.89 -5.45 16.43
CA LEU A 60 -33.72 -4.65 16.07
C LEU A 60 -33.60 -4.41 14.56
N LEU A 61 -33.87 -5.43 13.74
CA LEU A 61 -33.62 -5.37 12.29
C LEU A 61 -34.85 -5.08 11.45
N TRP A 62 -36.06 -5.19 12.02
CA TRP A 62 -37.35 -4.96 11.35
C TRP A 62 -38.27 -4.11 12.23
N ASP A 63 -37.76 -3.00 12.76
CA ASP A 63 -38.42 -2.08 13.67
C ASP A 63 -39.70 -1.45 13.12
N ARG A 64 -39.89 -1.38 11.81
CA ARG A 64 -41.01 -0.75 11.12
C ARG A 64 -42.03 -1.72 10.50
N VAL A 65 -41.93 -3.02 10.80
CA VAL A 65 -42.84 -4.03 10.26
C VAL A 65 -43.55 -4.81 11.35
N PRO A 66 -44.79 -5.30 11.11
CA PRO A 66 -45.50 -6.12 12.07
C PRO A 66 -44.74 -7.36 12.52
N ASP A 67 -44.87 -7.74 13.80
CA ASP A 67 -44.12 -8.83 14.43
C ASP A 67 -44.11 -10.15 13.63
N HIS A 68 -45.25 -10.53 13.04
CA HIS A 68 -45.35 -11.78 12.27
C HIS A 68 -44.50 -11.75 10.99
N GLN A 69 -44.41 -10.58 10.32
CA GLN A 69 -43.55 -10.35 9.16
C GLN A 69 -42.08 -10.28 9.55
N ALA A 70 -41.78 -9.59 10.66
CA ALA A 70 -40.41 -9.51 11.21
C ALA A 70 -39.87 -10.90 11.54
N ARG A 71 -40.68 -11.76 12.17
CA ARG A 71 -40.32 -13.16 12.47
C ARG A 71 -40.16 -14.03 11.21
N ALA A 72 -40.99 -13.81 10.17
CA ALA A 72 -40.86 -14.51 8.89
C ALA A 72 -39.56 -14.09 8.18
N SER A 73 -39.25 -12.80 8.13
CA SER A 73 -38.02 -12.25 7.55
C SER A 73 -36.77 -12.70 8.29
N LEU A 74 -36.83 -12.76 9.64
CA LEU A 74 -35.73 -13.29 10.46
C LEU A 74 -35.45 -14.76 10.13
N ARG A 75 -36.49 -15.61 10.00
CA ARG A 75 -36.29 -17.01 9.61
C ARG A 75 -35.60 -17.14 8.26
N GLN A 76 -35.96 -16.29 7.30
CA GLN A 76 -35.34 -16.29 5.98
C GLN A 76 -33.85 -15.87 6.06
N SER A 77 -33.53 -14.81 6.82
CA SER A 77 -32.16 -14.34 7.00
C SER A 77 -31.29 -15.31 7.79
N LEU A 78 -31.85 -16.00 8.80
CA LEU A 78 -31.14 -17.07 9.50
C LEU A 78 -30.88 -18.28 8.59
N ARG A 79 -31.84 -18.64 7.72
CA ARG A 79 -31.63 -19.70 6.71
C ARG A 79 -30.52 -19.32 5.71
N GLU A 80 -30.47 -18.05 5.28
CA GLU A 80 -29.39 -17.57 4.43
C GLU A 80 -28.03 -17.68 5.10
N LEU A 81 -27.96 -17.32 6.41
CA LEU A 81 -26.76 -17.43 7.21
C LEU A 81 -26.28 -18.89 7.36
N LEU A 82 -27.20 -19.82 7.64
CA LEU A 82 -26.90 -21.26 7.72
C LEU A 82 -26.41 -21.82 6.38
N LEU A 83 -27.00 -21.37 5.28
CA LEU A 83 -26.56 -21.76 3.92
C LEU A 83 -25.15 -21.21 3.60
N ALA A 84 -24.81 -20.01 4.06
CA ALA A 84 -23.49 -19.45 3.87
C ALA A 84 -22.41 -20.22 4.64
N PHE A 85 -22.75 -20.73 5.85
CA PHE A 85 -21.84 -21.57 6.64
C PHE A 85 -21.70 -23.00 6.12
N GLY A 86 -22.63 -23.46 5.26
CA GLY A 86 -22.59 -24.78 4.66
C GLY A 86 -22.48 -25.91 5.68
N PRO A 87 -21.51 -26.84 5.52
CA PRO A 87 -21.33 -27.98 6.44
C PRO A 87 -20.99 -27.57 7.87
N LEU A 88 -20.47 -26.37 8.09
CA LEU A 88 -20.07 -25.86 9.41
C LEU A 88 -21.24 -25.21 10.17
N ALA A 89 -22.42 -25.10 9.56
CA ALA A 89 -23.55 -24.35 10.10
C ALA A 89 -23.96 -24.78 11.51
N ASP A 90 -24.09 -26.10 11.75
CA ASP A 90 -24.53 -26.67 13.03
C ASP A 90 -23.46 -26.55 14.12
N GLU A 91 -22.17 -26.42 13.73
CA GLU A 91 -21.07 -26.19 14.68
C GLU A 91 -20.96 -24.73 15.07
N ILE A 92 -21.23 -23.80 14.13
CA ILE A 92 -21.08 -22.35 14.30
C ILE A 92 -22.29 -21.74 15.01
N LEU A 93 -23.51 -22.18 14.66
CA LEU A 93 -24.74 -21.51 15.05
C LEU A 93 -25.73 -22.49 15.71
N GLU A 94 -25.92 -22.37 17.00
CA GLU A 94 -26.96 -23.08 17.73
C GLU A 94 -28.27 -22.29 17.63
N THR A 95 -29.32 -22.90 17.08
CA THR A 95 -30.62 -22.22 16.91
C THR A 95 -31.78 -23.14 17.27
N ASP A 96 -32.69 -22.64 18.11
CA ASP A 96 -33.95 -23.29 18.46
C ASP A 96 -35.15 -22.37 18.08
N ALA A 97 -36.36 -22.70 18.52
CA ALA A 97 -37.57 -21.94 18.19
C ALA A 97 -37.54 -20.48 18.70
N GLU A 98 -36.85 -20.21 19.81
CA GLU A 98 -36.88 -18.93 20.51
C GLU A 98 -35.53 -18.20 20.56
N MET A 99 -34.44 -18.95 20.49
CA MET A 99 -33.08 -18.44 20.75
C MET A 99 -32.14 -18.72 19.58
N VAL A 100 -31.08 -17.90 19.49
CA VAL A 100 -29.92 -18.08 18.61
C VAL A 100 -28.66 -17.83 19.40
N ARG A 101 -27.61 -18.62 19.19
CA ARG A 101 -26.30 -18.47 19.83
C ARG A 101 -25.18 -18.75 18.85
N LEU A 102 -24.16 -17.90 18.82
CA LEU A 102 -22.91 -18.17 18.15
C LEU A 102 -21.97 -18.98 19.07
N ASN A 103 -21.41 -20.08 18.55
CA ASN A 103 -20.50 -20.94 19.30
C ASN A 103 -19.08 -20.35 19.33
N GLN A 104 -18.69 -19.74 20.45
CA GLN A 104 -17.35 -19.16 20.66
C GLN A 104 -16.19 -20.14 20.52
N ARG A 105 -16.44 -21.44 20.70
CA ARG A 105 -15.36 -22.44 20.71
C ARG A 105 -14.81 -22.75 19.32
N VAL A 106 -15.62 -22.54 18.31
CA VAL A 106 -15.27 -22.80 16.91
C VAL A 106 -15.08 -21.53 16.07
N CYS A 107 -15.48 -20.36 16.61
CA CYS A 107 -15.34 -19.06 15.95
C CYS A 107 -14.28 -18.21 16.65
N TRP A 108 -13.31 -17.73 15.88
CA TRP A 108 -12.43 -16.66 16.31
C TRP A 108 -12.98 -15.33 15.80
N VAL A 109 -13.07 -14.31 16.67
CA VAL A 109 -13.60 -12.98 16.35
C VAL A 109 -12.53 -11.95 16.75
N ASP A 110 -12.16 -11.07 15.82
CA ASP A 110 -11.10 -10.06 16.00
C ASP A 110 -11.37 -9.10 17.18
N SER A 111 -12.57 -8.56 17.29
CA SER A 111 -12.95 -7.67 18.39
C SER A 111 -12.85 -8.34 19.76
N ALA A 112 -13.27 -9.60 19.87
CA ALA A 112 -13.15 -10.37 21.11
C ALA A 112 -11.68 -10.71 21.43
N ALA A 113 -10.88 -10.99 20.41
CA ALA A 113 -9.45 -11.26 20.55
C ALA A 113 -8.68 -10.02 21.05
N ILE A 114 -9.05 -8.83 20.56
CA ILE A 114 -8.46 -7.56 21.01
C ILE A 114 -8.84 -7.28 22.46
N LEU A 115 -10.12 -7.37 22.79
CA LEU A 115 -10.61 -7.08 24.15
C LEU A 115 -10.14 -8.11 25.23
N ALA A 116 -9.74 -9.31 24.81
CA ALA A 116 -9.09 -10.28 25.71
C ALA A 116 -7.71 -9.80 26.21
N GLY A 117 -7.14 -8.80 25.58
CA GLY A 117 -5.86 -8.19 25.95
C GLY A 117 -4.64 -9.07 25.74
N PRO A 118 -3.44 -8.57 26.02
CA PRO A 118 -2.19 -9.31 25.89
C PRO A 118 -2.07 -10.37 27.00
N HIS A 119 -1.82 -11.63 26.61
CA HIS A 119 -1.49 -12.67 27.56
C HIS A 119 -0.04 -12.49 28.04
N PRO A 120 0.27 -12.59 29.38
CA PRO A 120 1.61 -12.35 29.92
C PRO A 120 2.75 -13.15 29.26
N ALA A 121 2.47 -14.32 28.72
CA ALA A 121 3.44 -15.16 28.01
C ALA A 121 3.67 -14.71 26.54
N ASN A 122 2.90 -13.75 26.00
CA ASN A 122 2.85 -13.39 24.58
C ASN A 122 3.03 -11.90 24.28
N LEU A 123 3.35 -11.07 25.27
CA LEU A 123 3.61 -9.63 25.14
C LEU A 123 4.50 -9.22 23.94
N LEU A 124 5.22 -10.18 23.40
CA LEU A 124 6.22 -9.95 22.36
C LEU A 124 5.82 -10.49 20.97
N ARG A 125 4.64 -11.11 20.83
CA ARG A 125 4.27 -11.83 19.59
C ARG A 125 2.92 -11.47 18.98
N THR A 126 1.99 -10.86 19.71
CA THR A 126 0.66 -10.56 19.19
C THR A 126 0.52 -9.07 18.98
N ASP A 127 0.28 -8.69 17.78
CA ASP A 127 0.09 -7.32 17.33
C ASP A 127 -1.40 -6.99 17.40
N LEU A 128 -1.93 -6.73 18.61
CA LEU A 128 -3.36 -6.42 18.80
C LEU A 128 -3.78 -5.19 17.98
N ALA A 129 -2.92 -4.18 17.91
CA ALA A 129 -3.19 -2.98 17.13
C ALA A 129 -3.21 -3.22 15.62
N ALA A 130 -2.56 -4.30 15.12
CA ALA A 130 -2.65 -4.68 13.71
C ALA A 130 -4.01 -5.29 13.34
N LEU A 131 -4.82 -5.69 14.32
CA LEU A 131 -6.19 -6.16 14.10
C LEU A 131 -7.20 -5.00 13.98
N CYS A 132 -6.81 -3.78 14.36
CA CYS A 132 -7.70 -2.61 14.37
C CYS A 132 -7.69 -1.91 12.99
N GLU A 133 -8.23 -2.58 11.97
CA GLU A 133 -8.34 -2.03 10.61
C GLU A 133 -9.79 -1.59 10.33
N GLY A 134 -10.10 -0.32 10.57
CA GLY A 134 -11.42 0.28 10.27
C GLY A 134 -12.40 0.32 11.44
N GLU A 135 -13.57 0.90 11.20
CA GLU A 135 -14.63 1.03 12.18
C GLU A 135 -15.40 -0.29 12.35
N LEU A 136 -15.88 -0.56 13.54
CA LEU A 136 -16.66 -1.76 13.82
C LEU A 136 -17.89 -1.89 12.90
N LEU A 137 -17.97 -2.95 12.08
CA LEU A 137 -19.05 -3.23 11.12
C LEU A 137 -19.31 -2.03 10.17
N GLU A 138 -18.27 -1.53 9.55
CA GLU A 138 -18.28 -0.31 8.72
C GLU A 138 -19.30 -0.39 7.56
N ASP A 139 -19.52 -1.58 6.99
CA ASP A 139 -20.40 -1.82 5.84
C ASP A 139 -21.88 -2.01 6.22
N LEU A 140 -22.25 -1.95 7.50
CA LEU A 140 -23.60 -2.26 7.99
C LEU A 140 -24.42 -1.05 8.45
N ASN A 141 -24.07 0.16 8.05
CA ASN A 141 -24.88 1.36 8.31
C ASN A 141 -26.17 1.34 7.45
N GLY A 142 -27.27 1.88 7.98
CA GLY A 142 -28.55 2.00 7.25
C GLY A 142 -29.31 0.67 7.08
N ILE A 143 -29.24 -0.21 8.07
CA ILE A 143 -30.02 -1.46 8.11
C ILE A 143 -31.44 -1.22 8.61
N SER A 144 -31.57 -0.54 9.75
CA SER A 144 -32.78 -0.05 10.40
C SER A 144 -32.38 1.01 11.43
N GLU A 145 -33.33 1.85 11.83
CA GLU A 145 -33.06 2.91 12.81
C GLU A 145 -32.56 2.32 14.15
N ALA A 146 -33.25 1.32 14.65
CA ALA A 146 -32.89 0.64 15.90
C ALA A 146 -31.54 -0.06 15.84
N PHE A 147 -31.16 -0.64 14.69
CA PHE A 147 -29.86 -1.26 14.51
C PHE A 147 -28.74 -0.22 14.43
N ASP A 148 -28.96 0.89 13.73
CA ASP A 148 -27.98 1.95 13.58
C ASP A 148 -27.69 2.64 14.93
N GLU A 149 -28.73 2.89 15.76
CA GLU A 149 -28.58 3.39 17.14
C GLU A 149 -27.77 2.37 18.01
N TRP A 150 -28.12 1.11 17.94
CA TRP A 150 -27.39 0.05 18.65
C TRP A 150 -25.92 -0.02 18.21
N LEU A 151 -25.67 0.02 16.89
CA LEU A 151 -24.31 -0.05 16.34
C LEU A 151 -23.47 1.16 16.77
N LEU A 152 -24.06 2.34 16.82
CA LEU A 152 -23.40 3.56 17.31
C LEU A 152 -22.95 3.40 18.77
N MET A 153 -23.84 2.84 19.63
CA MET A 153 -23.49 2.57 21.03
C MET A 153 -22.41 1.50 21.18
N GLU A 154 -22.47 0.42 20.38
CA GLU A 154 -21.44 -0.62 20.42
C GLU A 154 -20.08 -0.12 19.93
N ARG A 155 -20.04 0.75 18.91
CA ARG A 155 -18.81 1.42 18.45
C ARG A 155 -18.20 2.28 19.56
N ALA A 156 -19.00 3.09 20.23
CA ALA A 156 -18.53 3.92 21.34
C ALA A 156 -18.02 3.07 22.52
N ARG A 157 -18.75 1.97 22.85
CA ARG A 157 -18.32 1.02 23.88
C ARG A 157 -17.02 0.37 23.53
N PHE A 158 -16.90 -0.17 22.32
CA PHE A 158 -15.68 -0.82 21.83
C PHE A 158 -14.49 0.14 21.84
N ALA A 159 -14.67 1.40 21.39
CA ALA A 159 -13.63 2.41 21.42
C ALA A 159 -13.11 2.70 22.84
N THR A 160 -14.02 2.71 23.84
CA THR A 160 -13.64 2.90 25.24
C THR A 160 -12.89 1.68 25.80
N GLU A 161 -13.39 0.47 25.53
CA GLU A 161 -12.78 -0.76 26.03
C GLU A 161 -11.38 -1.00 25.41
N ILE A 162 -11.21 -0.75 24.11
CA ILE A 162 -9.93 -0.91 23.41
C ILE A 162 -8.87 0.08 23.91
N THR A 163 -9.27 1.31 24.26
CA THR A 163 -8.36 2.30 24.86
C THR A 163 -7.76 1.76 26.16
N GLY A 164 -8.59 1.14 27.00
CA GLY A 164 -8.11 0.50 28.25
C GLY A 164 -7.12 -0.65 28.00
N VAL A 165 -7.35 -1.46 26.97
CA VAL A 165 -6.42 -2.54 26.58
C VAL A 165 -5.09 -1.95 26.09
N PHE A 166 -5.11 -0.90 25.31
CA PHE A 166 -3.91 -0.22 24.83
C PHE A 166 -3.13 0.46 25.95
N ASP A 167 -3.81 1.07 26.91
CA ASP A 167 -3.15 1.66 28.08
C ASP A 167 -2.43 0.60 28.92
N GLU A 168 -3.04 -0.57 29.13
CA GLU A 168 -2.41 -1.69 29.85
C GLU A 168 -1.19 -2.22 29.08
N GLU A 169 -1.29 -2.39 27.76
CA GLU A 169 -0.17 -2.83 26.92
C GLU A 169 1.00 -1.81 26.94
N LEU A 170 0.70 -0.52 26.85
CA LEU A 170 1.69 0.55 26.97
C LEU A 170 2.35 0.59 28.35
N HIS A 171 1.57 0.40 29.42
CA HIS A 171 2.08 0.36 30.78
C HIS A 171 3.07 -0.79 30.98
N GLN A 172 2.73 -1.98 30.48
CA GLN A 172 3.61 -3.15 30.57
C GLN A 172 4.91 -2.95 29.78
N ILE A 173 4.85 -2.34 28.59
CA ILE A 173 6.02 -2.03 27.77
C ILE A 173 6.87 -0.91 28.37
N ALA A 174 6.27 0.05 29.05
CA ALA A 174 7.01 1.12 29.74
C ALA A 174 7.80 0.58 30.95
N GLN A 175 7.34 -0.50 31.58
CA GLN A 175 8.02 -1.12 32.72
C GLN A 175 9.05 -2.18 32.33
N ALA A 176 8.97 -2.74 31.13
CA ALA A 176 9.89 -3.76 30.64
C ALA A 176 11.08 -3.12 29.91
N ASP A 177 12.24 -3.79 29.96
CA ASP A 177 13.42 -3.40 29.16
C ASP A 177 13.20 -3.76 27.66
N VAL A 178 12.35 -2.98 27.01
CA VAL A 178 11.97 -3.18 25.61
C VAL A 178 12.74 -2.19 24.73
N PRO A 179 13.38 -2.66 23.63
CA PRO A 179 14.10 -1.79 22.69
C PRO A 179 13.24 -0.61 22.19
N ALA A 180 13.88 0.56 21.99
CA ALA A 180 13.21 1.79 21.60
C ALA A 180 12.45 1.66 20.28
N GLU A 181 13.00 0.94 19.27
CA GLU A 181 12.36 0.66 18.00
C GLU A 181 11.02 -0.06 18.19
N ARG A 182 10.98 -1.00 19.12
CA ARG A 182 9.80 -1.81 19.40
C ARG A 182 8.73 -1.01 20.14
N ARG A 183 9.13 -0.17 21.10
CA ARG A 183 8.23 0.79 21.77
C ARG A 183 7.64 1.77 20.76
N ALA A 184 8.47 2.31 19.87
CA ALA A 184 8.03 3.20 18.80
C ALA A 184 7.05 2.48 17.83
N GLY A 185 7.32 1.24 17.48
CA GLY A 185 6.47 0.42 16.60
C GLY A 185 5.06 0.23 17.17
N LEU A 186 4.94 -0.19 18.43
CA LEU A 186 3.65 -0.35 19.08
C LEU A 186 2.90 0.98 19.21
N ALA A 187 3.57 2.00 19.72
CA ALA A 187 2.95 3.31 19.91
C ALA A 187 2.39 3.89 18.60
N ARG A 188 3.12 3.75 17.47
CA ARG A 188 2.62 4.18 16.15
C ARG A 188 1.36 3.45 15.73
N ARG A 189 1.23 2.16 16.04
CA ARG A 189 0.04 1.37 15.71
C ARG A 189 -1.17 1.77 16.53
N ILE A 190 -0.99 1.96 17.83
CA ILE A 190 -2.06 2.47 18.72
C ILE A 190 -2.54 3.84 18.23
N ILE A 191 -1.62 4.74 17.88
CA ILE A 191 -1.91 6.05 17.33
C ILE A 191 -2.66 5.96 15.97
N ALA A 192 -2.38 4.95 15.17
CA ALA A 192 -3.11 4.72 13.93
C ALA A 192 -4.58 4.31 14.19
N CYS A 193 -4.85 3.56 15.27
CA CYS A 193 -6.20 3.20 15.68
C CYS A 193 -6.91 4.39 16.39
N ASP A 194 -6.21 5.05 17.30
CA ASP A 194 -6.69 6.24 17.98
C ASP A 194 -5.67 7.39 17.95
N PRO A 195 -5.79 8.32 17.00
CA PRO A 195 -4.93 9.49 16.89
C PRO A 195 -4.91 10.42 18.09
N THR A 196 -5.88 10.30 19.00
CA THR A 196 -6.00 11.10 20.21
C THR A 196 -5.36 10.44 21.44
N HIS A 197 -4.84 9.22 21.29
CA HIS A 197 -4.25 8.43 22.38
C HIS A 197 -2.95 9.05 22.89
N GLU A 198 -3.07 9.89 23.92
CA GLU A 198 -1.97 10.70 24.44
C GLU A 198 -0.84 9.86 25.06
N GLY A 199 -1.19 8.75 25.74
CA GLY A 199 -0.22 7.82 26.32
C GLY A 199 0.70 7.22 25.27
N ALA A 200 0.15 6.77 24.14
CA ALA A 200 0.92 6.24 23.01
C ALA A 200 1.83 7.31 22.38
N SER A 201 1.34 8.54 22.23
CA SER A 201 2.16 9.65 21.74
C SER A 201 3.33 9.95 22.68
N ARG A 202 3.15 9.89 24.00
CA ARG A 202 4.27 10.05 24.95
C ARG A 202 5.31 8.92 24.83
N ILE A 203 4.87 7.66 24.73
CA ILE A 203 5.79 6.53 24.54
C ILE A 203 6.54 6.66 23.22
N LEU A 204 5.87 7.09 22.14
CA LEU A 204 6.52 7.33 20.85
C LEU A 204 7.56 8.46 20.95
N MET A 205 7.22 9.56 21.60
CA MET A 205 8.15 10.67 21.80
C MET A 205 9.41 10.24 22.57
N MET A 206 9.25 9.44 23.64
CA MET A 206 10.38 8.92 24.42
C MET A 206 11.23 7.95 23.59
N ALA A 207 10.58 7.01 22.89
CA ALA A 207 11.28 6.04 22.07
C ALA A 207 12.06 6.72 20.92
N LEU A 208 11.47 7.72 20.25
CA LEU A 208 12.15 8.52 19.24
C LEU A 208 13.34 9.32 19.80
N ALA A 209 13.21 9.84 21.02
CA ALA A 209 14.31 10.52 21.67
C ALA A 209 15.47 9.57 22.02
N ASP A 210 15.16 8.35 22.46
CA ASP A 210 16.17 7.31 22.72
C ASP A 210 16.88 6.84 21.43
N LEU A 211 16.19 6.87 20.30
CA LEU A 211 16.76 6.62 18.98
C LEU A 211 17.55 7.80 18.40
N GLY A 212 17.62 8.93 19.10
CA GLY A 212 18.28 10.16 18.62
C GLY A 212 17.42 10.99 17.65
N GLU A 213 16.18 10.61 17.40
CA GLU A 213 15.26 11.25 16.46
C GLU A 213 14.44 12.38 17.10
N LYS A 214 15.13 13.27 17.82
CA LYS A 214 14.52 14.38 18.59
C LYS A 214 13.52 15.21 17.77
N ALA A 215 13.84 15.50 16.51
CA ALA A 215 12.94 16.27 15.65
C ALA A 215 11.62 15.56 15.36
N GLN A 216 11.63 14.24 15.25
CA GLN A 216 10.43 13.45 15.07
C GLN A 216 9.61 13.38 16.36
N ALA A 217 10.26 13.24 17.51
CA ALA A 217 9.61 13.28 18.83
C ALA A 217 8.84 14.60 19.04
N LEU A 218 9.42 15.73 18.68
CA LEU A 218 8.75 17.03 18.79
C LEU A 218 7.57 17.17 17.80
N ARG A 219 7.69 16.65 16.58
CA ARG A 219 6.60 16.64 15.62
C ARG A 219 5.44 15.75 16.07
N GLU A 220 5.74 14.64 16.74
CA GLU A 220 4.70 13.78 17.29
C GLU A 220 3.83 14.49 18.33
N PHE A 221 4.41 15.28 19.21
CA PHE A 221 3.64 16.10 20.14
C PHE A 221 2.66 17.05 19.42
N GLU A 222 3.14 17.75 18.38
CA GLU A 222 2.29 18.66 17.60
C GLU A 222 1.17 17.92 16.87
N ARG A 223 1.44 16.73 16.35
CA ARG A 223 0.44 15.86 15.74
C ARG A 223 -0.64 15.46 16.74
N CYS A 224 -0.23 15.00 17.93
CA CYS A 224 -1.15 14.64 19.03
C CYS A 224 -1.98 15.85 19.46
N ARG A 225 -1.37 17.02 19.64
CA ARG A 225 -2.05 18.27 20.01
C ARG A 225 -3.14 18.65 19.00
N VAL A 226 -2.81 18.57 17.70
CA VAL A 226 -3.77 18.84 16.63
C VAL A 226 -4.92 17.83 16.66
N ALA A 227 -4.64 16.54 16.82
CA ALA A 227 -5.66 15.50 16.88
C ALA A 227 -6.62 15.68 18.09
N MET A 228 -6.06 15.95 19.27
CA MET A 228 -6.86 16.18 20.49
C MET A 228 -7.73 17.44 20.37
N ARG A 229 -7.19 18.52 19.83
CA ARG A 229 -7.95 19.76 19.65
C ARG A 229 -9.05 19.61 18.61
N SER A 230 -8.80 18.92 17.50
CA SER A 230 -9.78 18.76 16.41
C SER A 230 -10.89 17.77 16.71
N ARG A 231 -10.62 16.73 17.53
CA ARG A 231 -11.58 15.64 17.80
C ARG A 231 -12.24 15.72 19.17
N LEU A 232 -11.51 16.25 20.16
CA LEU A 232 -11.94 16.27 21.56
C LEU A 232 -12.07 17.69 22.11
N GLU A 233 -11.64 18.71 21.37
CA GLU A 233 -11.62 20.13 21.78
C GLU A 233 -10.81 20.40 23.06
N VAL A 234 -9.78 19.55 23.35
CA VAL A 234 -8.91 19.65 24.52
C VAL A 234 -7.45 19.83 24.13
N GLU A 235 -6.65 20.40 25.03
CA GLU A 235 -5.20 20.48 24.88
C GLU A 235 -4.50 19.29 25.58
N PRO A 236 -3.30 18.88 25.15
CA PRO A 236 -2.54 17.82 25.79
C PRO A 236 -2.32 18.05 27.27
N SER A 237 -2.20 16.97 28.04
CA SER A 237 -1.97 16.99 29.49
C SER A 237 -0.69 17.73 29.89
N ALA A 238 -0.59 18.09 31.16
CA ALA A 238 0.62 18.70 31.70
C ALA A 238 1.86 17.80 31.54
N GLU A 239 1.68 16.48 31.62
CA GLU A 239 2.75 15.49 31.44
C GLU A 239 3.33 15.50 30.02
N SER A 240 2.48 15.52 29.01
CA SER A 240 2.90 15.56 27.61
C SER A 240 3.59 16.88 27.27
N ARG A 241 3.08 17.99 27.78
CA ARG A 241 3.73 19.30 27.64
C ARG A 241 5.09 19.34 28.32
N ALA A 242 5.20 18.82 29.54
CA ALA A 242 6.48 18.73 30.25
C ALA A 242 7.50 17.84 29.53
N LEU A 243 7.06 16.73 28.91
CA LEU A 243 7.91 15.87 28.07
C LEU A 243 8.40 16.63 26.84
N TYR A 244 7.51 17.33 26.14
CA TYR A 244 7.85 18.16 24.99
C TYR A 244 8.89 19.22 25.34
N ASP A 245 8.71 19.96 26.45
CA ASP A 245 9.64 21.01 26.89
C ASP A 245 11.01 20.42 27.28
N ARG A 246 11.05 19.27 27.94
CA ARG A 246 12.30 18.55 28.25
C ARG A 246 13.03 18.14 26.98
N LEU A 247 12.33 17.56 26.02
CA LEU A 247 12.93 17.14 24.75
C LEU A 247 13.39 18.35 23.94
N ARG A 248 12.66 19.45 23.95
CA ARG A 248 13.04 20.69 23.26
C ARG A 248 14.34 21.31 23.84
N SER A 249 14.46 21.34 25.16
CA SER A 249 15.60 21.95 25.86
C SER A 249 16.82 21.03 26.01
N ALA A 250 16.68 19.70 25.85
CA ALA A 250 17.79 18.77 25.94
C ALA A 250 18.82 19.01 24.82
N PRO A 251 20.14 19.14 25.13
CA PRO A 251 21.16 19.21 24.08
C PRO A 251 21.16 17.91 23.28
N ALA A 252 21.39 18.01 21.97
CA ALA A 252 21.49 16.83 21.11
C ALA A 252 22.59 15.90 21.62
N ARG A 253 22.24 14.67 22.03
CA ARG A 253 23.24 13.64 22.34
C ARG A 253 23.99 13.32 21.06
N GLN A 254 25.26 13.72 21.00
CA GLN A 254 26.17 13.25 19.97
C GLN A 254 26.52 11.80 20.31
N SER A 255 26.29 10.92 19.35
CA SER A 255 26.80 9.55 19.39
C SER A 255 28.30 9.60 19.40
N GLU A 256 28.91 9.13 20.46
CA GLU A 256 30.38 9.03 20.55
C GLU A 256 30.87 7.90 19.62
N PRO A 257 31.86 8.17 18.76
CA PRO A 257 32.83 7.16 18.35
C PRO A 257 34.09 7.33 19.19
N GLY A 258 34.53 6.25 19.80
CA GLY A 258 35.68 6.21 20.65
C GLY A 258 37.00 6.59 19.97
N LEU A 259 37.81 7.31 20.77
CA LEU A 259 39.30 7.43 20.80
C LEU A 259 39.99 8.15 19.64
N SER A 260 40.34 9.40 19.84
CA SER A 260 41.71 9.93 20.12
C SER A 260 41.77 11.42 19.82
N SER A 261 42.05 12.22 20.87
CA SER A 261 42.55 13.63 20.78
C SER A 261 44.07 13.60 20.62
N PRO A 262 44.80 14.71 20.33
CA PRO A 262 44.41 16.11 20.27
C PRO A 262 44.98 16.92 19.09
N ASN A 263 44.40 18.06 18.72
CA ASN A 263 45.10 19.35 18.64
C ASN A 263 44.18 20.50 18.21
N HIS A 264 44.21 21.55 19.01
CA HIS A 264 43.65 22.86 18.72
C HIS A 264 44.20 23.47 17.43
N ILE A 265 43.34 23.95 16.52
CA ILE A 265 43.65 25.08 15.64
C ILE A 265 42.38 25.91 15.43
N GLN A 266 42.50 27.22 15.70
CA GLN A 266 41.46 28.25 15.56
C GLN A 266 41.00 28.43 14.10
N PRO A 267 39.75 28.85 13.82
CA PRO A 267 39.29 29.06 12.46
C PRO A 267 39.70 30.43 11.92
N ARG A 268 40.38 30.45 10.79
CA ARG A 268 40.52 31.64 9.92
C ARG A 268 39.39 31.58 8.86
N PRO A 269 38.83 32.73 8.46
CA PRO A 269 37.86 32.74 7.38
C PRO A 269 38.59 32.52 6.05
N SER A 270 38.22 31.46 5.37
CA SER A 270 38.71 31.16 4.02
C SER A 270 37.56 31.14 3.01
N ALA A 271 37.89 31.70 1.87
CA ALA A 271 37.10 31.88 0.69
C ALA A 271 36.47 30.58 0.17
N ALA A 272 35.36 30.76 -0.56
CA ALA A 272 34.70 29.84 -1.47
C ALA A 272 35.09 28.36 -1.37
N ALA A 273 34.25 27.58 -0.69
CA ALA A 273 34.33 26.14 -0.71
C ALA A 273 34.02 25.60 -2.12
N PRO A 274 34.66 24.53 -2.58
CA PRO A 274 34.31 23.88 -3.83
C PRO A 274 32.90 23.27 -3.72
N VAL A 275 32.14 23.41 -4.79
CA VAL A 275 30.82 22.85 -4.94
C VAL A 275 30.86 21.35 -4.60
N PRO A 276 30.08 20.85 -3.63
CA PRO A 276 30.01 19.42 -3.34
C PRO A 276 29.36 18.69 -4.49
N ALA A 277 29.79 17.45 -4.72
CA ALA A 277 29.22 16.50 -5.67
C ALA A 277 27.70 16.52 -5.68
N ALA A 278 27.15 16.51 -6.89
CA ALA A 278 25.75 16.37 -7.30
C ALA A 278 24.69 16.60 -6.19
N SER A 279 24.22 17.84 -6.06
CA SER A 279 23.06 18.14 -5.21
C SER A 279 21.87 17.34 -5.71
N ARG A 280 21.16 16.64 -4.80
CA ARG A 280 19.90 15.99 -5.10
C ARG A 280 18.96 16.98 -5.79
N LEU A 281 18.16 16.46 -6.72
CA LEU A 281 17.08 17.20 -7.36
C LEU A 281 16.16 17.80 -6.29
N ARG A 282 15.78 19.06 -6.43
CA ARG A 282 14.95 19.77 -5.44
C ARG A 282 13.66 20.22 -6.09
N ILE A 283 12.53 19.84 -5.45
CA ILE A 283 11.17 20.18 -5.87
C ILE A 283 10.56 21.11 -4.83
N GLY A 284 10.16 22.30 -5.24
CA GLY A 284 9.40 23.23 -4.41
C GLY A 284 7.89 22.96 -4.54
N VAL A 285 7.16 22.92 -3.41
CA VAL A 285 5.68 22.95 -3.45
C VAL A 285 5.23 24.31 -2.93
N ILE A 286 4.63 25.09 -3.83
CA ILE A 286 4.15 26.42 -3.55
C ILE A 286 2.76 26.32 -2.90
N PRO A 287 2.43 27.11 -1.87
CA PRO A 287 1.08 27.18 -1.33
C PRO A 287 0.07 27.49 -2.43
N PHE A 288 -0.99 26.68 -2.52
CA PHE A 288 -1.96 26.84 -3.59
C PHE A 288 -2.74 28.14 -3.46
N GLN A 289 -3.01 28.77 -4.59
CA GLN A 289 -3.82 29.97 -4.66
C GLN A 289 -5.30 29.64 -4.53
N VAL A 290 -6.08 30.58 -4.02
CA VAL A 290 -7.53 30.42 -3.84
C VAL A 290 -8.24 31.67 -4.35
N THR A 291 -9.35 31.45 -5.04
CA THR A 291 -10.29 32.53 -5.34
C THR A 291 -11.35 32.57 -4.26
N GLY A 292 -11.24 33.51 -3.30
CA GLY A 292 -12.11 33.66 -2.10
C GLY A 292 -11.43 33.25 -0.79
N GLU A 293 -11.75 33.93 0.32
CA GLU A 293 -11.05 33.75 1.60
C GLU A 293 -11.39 32.41 2.31
N GLU A 294 -12.59 31.87 2.10
CA GLU A 294 -13.11 30.71 2.84
C GLU A 294 -12.34 29.39 2.66
N ASN A 295 -11.55 29.25 1.58
CA ASN A 295 -10.87 27.99 1.26
C ASN A 295 -9.33 28.07 1.37
N THR A 296 -8.79 29.12 1.96
CA THR A 296 -7.33 29.30 2.08
C THR A 296 -6.68 28.19 2.89
N GLN A 297 -7.33 27.71 3.97
CA GLN A 297 -6.83 26.61 4.78
C GLN A 297 -6.83 25.28 4.02
N LEU A 298 -7.86 25.01 3.21
CA LEU A 298 -7.95 23.82 2.39
C LEU A 298 -6.85 23.78 1.33
N ALA A 299 -6.63 24.90 0.63
CA ALA A 299 -5.59 25.01 -0.38
C ALA A 299 -4.18 24.82 0.21
N PHE A 300 -3.94 25.42 1.38
CA PHE A 300 -2.68 25.22 2.09
C PHE A 300 -2.51 23.76 2.51
N SER A 301 -3.51 23.13 3.12
CA SER A 301 -3.48 21.72 3.52
C SER A 301 -3.23 20.81 2.32
N LEU A 302 -3.87 21.05 1.18
CA LEU A 302 -3.67 20.26 -0.03
C LEU A 302 -2.22 20.38 -0.55
N SER A 303 -1.63 21.57 -0.53
CA SER A 303 -0.22 21.75 -0.92
C SER A 303 0.73 21.00 0.03
N GLN A 304 0.44 20.96 1.33
CA GLN A 304 1.23 20.20 2.32
C GLN A 304 1.09 18.69 2.14
N GLU A 305 -0.12 18.19 1.85
CA GLU A 305 -0.35 16.77 1.55
C GLU A 305 0.42 16.34 0.30
N ILE A 306 0.41 17.14 -0.77
CA ILE A 306 1.20 16.86 -1.97
C ILE A 306 2.70 16.86 -1.66
N ALA A 307 3.19 17.83 -0.88
CA ALA A 307 4.59 17.87 -0.48
C ALA A 307 5.00 16.64 0.34
N SER A 308 4.16 16.25 1.30
CA SER A 308 4.38 15.07 2.14
C SER A 308 4.36 13.77 1.32
N ALA A 309 3.45 13.67 0.36
CA ALA A 309 3.34 12.51 -0.50
C ALA A 309 4.50 12.41 -1.52
N LEU A 310 4.97 13.54 -2.08
CA LEU A 310 6.16 13.60 -2.93
C LEU A 310 7.42 13.22 -2.18
N ALA A 311 7.60 13.64 -0.92
CA ALA A 311 8.77 13.31 -0.11
C ALA A 311 8.97 11.80 0.09
N ARG A 312 7.92 10.96 -0.07
CA ARG A 312 8.01 9.51 0.03
C ARG A 312 8.75 8.84 -1.14
N PHE A 313 8.97 9.55 -2.26
CA PHE A 313 9.74 9.00 -3.40
C PHE A 313 11.25 8.97 -3.16
N ARG A 314 11.78 9.81 -2.26
CA ARG A 314 13.13 9.77 -1.70
C ARG A 314 14.32 9.99 -2.66
N TRP A 315 14.14 10.02 -3.97
CA TRP A 315 15.22 10.27 -4.92
C TRP A 315 15.42 11.75 -5.27
N PHE A 316 14.51 12.61 -4.80
CA PHE A 316 14.58 14.06 -4.81
C PHE A 316 14.25 14.64 -3.43
N ASP A 317 14.65 15.87 -3.17
CA ASP A 317 14.33 16.61 -1.95
C ASP A 317 13.10 17.48 -2.19
N VAL A 318 12.14 17.48 -1.26
CA VAL A 318 10.92 18.28 -1.34
C VAL A 318 11.00 19.44 -0.34
N VAL A 319 10.71 20.64 -0.81
CA VAL A 319 10.68 21.86 0.00
C VAL A 319 9.27 22.46 -0.07
N SER A 320 8.66 22.72 1.09
CA SER A 320 7.34 23.37 1.18
C SER A 320 7.35 24.49 2.21
N ALA A 321 6.40 25.41 2.11
CA ALA A 321 6.21 26.45 3.12
C ALA A 321 5.62 25.82 4.40
N LEU A 322 6.14 26.21 5.58
CA LEU A 322 5.63 25.73 6.88
C LEU A 322 4.39 26.51 7.37
N THR A 323 4.14 27.67 6.80
CA THR A 323 3.01 28.54 7.16
C THR A 323 2.41 29.18 5.92
N PRO A 324 1.12 29.49 5.89
CA PRO A 324 0.53 30.27 4.82
C PRO A 324 1.21 31.66 4.75
N GLN A 325 1.90 31.93 3.66
CA GLN A 325 2.53 33.23 3.43
C GLN A 325 1.82 33.91 2.26
N PRO A 326 1.05 34.97 2.50
CA PRO A 326 0.36 35.71 1.42
C PRO A 326 1.30 36.22 0.32
N GLN A 327 2.57 36.47 0.68
CA GLN A 327 3.61 36.92 -0.24
C GLN A 327 4.09 35.82 -1.20
N LEU A 328 3.92 34.55 -0.87
CA LEU A 328 4.20 33.42 -1.76
C LEU A 328 3.11 33.15 -2.78
N ALA A 329 1.95 33.79 -2.66
CA ALA A 329 0.89 33.73 -3.64
C ALA A 329 1.21 34.52 -4.94
N GLN A 330 2.23 35.37 -4.94
CA GLN A 330 2.71 36.13 -6.09
C GLN A 330 4.20 35.85 -6.29
N TRP A 331 4.55 34.64 -6.73
CA TRP A 331 5.90 34.31 -7.15
C TRP A 331 6.16 34.80 -8.58
N ASP A 332 7.38 35.22 -8.83
CA ASP A 332 7.92 35.45 -10.16
C ASP A 332 9.07 34.48 -10.47
N GLU A 333 9.53 34.47 -11.70
CA GLU A 333 10.64 33.60 -12.12
C GLU A 333 11.93 33.86 -11.32
N ALA A 334 12.20 35.09 -10.95
CA ALA A 334 13.39 35.44 -10.16
C ALA A 334 13.33 34.82 -8.78
N PHE A 335 12.15 34.80 -8.14
CA PHE A 335 11.93 34.14 -6.87
C PHE A 335 12.20 32.63 -6.96
N LEU A 336 11.63 31.93 -7.96
CA LEU A 336 11.82 30.49 -8.12
C LEU A 336 13.29 30.13 -8.33
N ARG A 337 13.99 30.87 -9.16
CA ARG A 337 15.44 30.67 -9.41
C ARG A 337 16.28 30.91 -8.18
N ALA A 338 15.96 31.93 -7.39
CA ALA A 338 16.68 32.26 -6.16
C ALA A 338 16.56 31.15 -5.08
N LYS A 339 15.52 30.29 -5.13
CA LYS A 339 15.35 29.17 -4.20
C LYS A 339 16.23 27.95 -4.52
N GLY A 340 16.84 27.91 -5.70
CA GLY A 340 17.66 26.77 -6.13
C GLY A 340 16.83 25.49 -6.30
N TRP A 341 15.55 25.61 -6.67
CA TRP A 341 14.70 24.48 -7.04
C TRP A 341 14.92 24.12 -8.50
N HIS A 342 14.77 22.84 -8.83
CA HIS A 342 14.80 22.35 -10.19
C HIS A 342 13.39 22.33 -10.80
N TYR A 343 12.42 21.98 -9.94
CA TYR A 343 11.00 21.96 -10.28
C TYR A 343 10.17 22.66 -9.20
N ALA A 344 9.00 23.15 -9.58
CA ALA A 344 8.00 23.64 -8.64
C ALA A 344 6.62 23.08 -8.96
N VAL A 345 5.89 22.69 -7.91
CA VAL A 345 4.47 22.35 -8.00
C VAL A 345 3.67 23.56 -7.53
N GLU A 346 2.79 24.06 -8.39
CA GLU A 346 1.85 25.12 -8.06
C GLU A 346 0.42 24.66 -8.30
N GLY A 347 -0.54 25.29 -7.65
CA GLY A 347 -1.95 24.98 -7.84
C GLY A 347 -2.86 26.17 -7.59
N ASN A 348 -4.05 26.08 -8.18
CA ASN A 348 -5.13 27.03 -7.96
C ASN A 348 -6.42 26.27 -7.63
N LEU A 349 -7.14 26.78 -6.63
CA LEU A 349 -8.38 26.20 -6.12
C LEU A 349 -9.50 27.19 -6.30
N ILE A 350 -10.55 26.80 -7.01
CA ILE A 350 -11.74 27.61 -7.28
C ILE A 350 -12.93 26.86 -6.67
N ALA A 351 -13.51 27.42 -5.62
CA ALA A 351 -14.71 26.89 -5.00
C ALA A 351 -15.96 27.35 -5.74
N GLY A 352 -16.79 26.40 -6.13
CA GLY A 352 -18.16 26.63 -6.60
C GLY A 352 -19.17 26.18 -5.55
N ALA A 353 -20.46 26.35 -5.82
CA ALA A 353 -21.53 26.00 -4.88
C ALA A 353 -21.53 24.51 -4.49
N ASP A 354 -21.37 23.61 -5.48
CA ASP A 354 -21.47 22.17 -5.30
C ASP A 354 -20.15 21.42 -5.52
N LYS A 355 -19.15 22.07 -6.07
CA LYS A 355 -17.87 21.45 -6.44
C LYS A 355 -16.70 22.40 -6.31
N ILE A 356 -15.54 21.84 -6.04
CA ILE A 356 -14.25 22.51 -6.03
C ILE A 356 -13.46 22.07 -7.25
N SER A 357 -12.95 23.04 -8.01
CA SER A 357 -12.06 22.81 -9.14
C SER A 357 -10.63 23.12 -8.72
N ILE A 358 -9.73 22.16 -8.91
CA ILE A 358 -8.33 22.22 -8.50
C ILE A 358 -7.48 22.04 -9.75
N SER A 359 -6.71 23.06 -10.12
CA SER A 359 -5.75 23.00 -11.22
C SER A 359 -4.35 22.94 -10.64
N ILE A 360 -3.53 21.99 -11.09
CA ILE A 360 -2.16 21.78 -10.59
C ILE A 360 -1.21 21.75 -11.80
N ARG A 361 -0.05 22.38 -11.64
CA ARG A 361 1.01 22.39 -12.67
C ARG A 361 2.34 22.03 -12.05
N LEU A 362 3.16 21.31 -12.80
CA LEU A 362 4.58 21.10 -12.52
C LEU A 362 5.37 22.03 -13.47
N LEU A 363 6.19 22.88 -12.89
CA LEU A 363 7.07 23.80 -13.60
C LEU A 363 8.50 23.27 -13.58
N ASP A 364 9.17 23.29 -14.72
CA ASP A 364 10.63 23.15 -14.85
C ASP A 364 11.24 24.54 -14.67
N ILE A 365 12.20 24.67 -13.75
CA ILE A 365 12.85 25.95 -13.38
C ILE A 365 14.25 26.07 -14.02
N GLY A 366 14.49 25.41 -15.13
CA GLY A 366 15.76 25.47 -15.86
C GLY A 366 16.09 26.84 -16.44
N GLN A 367 16.49 26.92 -17.73
CA GLN A 367 16.83 28.19 -18.36
C GLN A 367 15.60 29.12 -18.50
N ASP A 368 14.46 28.55 -18.88
CA ASP A 368 13.16 29.23 -18.95
C ASP A 368 12.16 28.47 -18.06
N VAL A 369 11.41 29.21 -17.22
CA VAL A 369 10.36 28.59 -16.38
C VAL A 369 9.18 28.22 -17.27
N ARG A 370 8.94 26.90 -17.38
CA ARG A 370 7.88 26.37 -18.25
C ARG A 370 7.07 25.27 -17.58
N PRO A 371 5.76 25.19 -17.84
CA PRO A 371 4.98 24.05 -17.38
C PRO A 371 5.36 22.81 -18.20
N VAL A 372 5.73 21.74 -17.50
CA VAL A 372 6.05 20.42 -18.10
C VAL A 372 4.94 19.42 -17.89
N TRP A 373 4.03 19.70 -16.95
CA TRP A 373 2.82 18.91 -16.74
C TRP A 373 1.73 19.80 -16.11
N SER A 374 0.47 19.51 -16.43
CA SER A 374 -0.69 20.14 -15.80
C SER A 374 -1.88 19.19 -15.81
N ASP A 375 -2.71 19.30 -14.78
CA ASP A 375 -3.98 18.56 -14.70
C ASP A 375 -5.03 19.36 -13.93
N ARG A 376 -6.30 18.97 -14.11
CA ARG A 376 -7.44 19.61 -13.46
C ARG A 376 -8.36 18.54 -12.85
N PHE A 377 -8.69 18.73 -11.60
CA PHE A 377 -9.56 17.86 -10.81
C PHE A 377 -10.83 18.59 -10.43
N GLU A 378 -11.95 17.89 -10.46
CA GLU A 378 -13.22 18.39 -9.92
C GLU A 378 -13.66 17.45 -8.80
N VAL A 379 -13.86 18.01 -7.61
CA VAL A 379 -14.28 17.27 -6.41
C VAL A 379 -15.55 17.90 -5.88
N ALA A 380 -16.59 17.08 -5.68
CA ALA A 380 -17.82 17.55 -5.08
C ALA A 380 -17.58 17.99 -3.62
N SER A 381 -18.21 19.09 -3.19
CA SER A 381 -17.96 19.67 -1.85
C SER A 381 -18.23 18.71 -0.70
N HIS A 382 -19.11 17.71 -0.88
CA HIS A 382 -19.39 16.66 0.11
C HIS A 382 -18.38 15.48 0.09
N MET A 383 -17.36 15.49 -0.79
CA MET A 383 -16.33 14.44 -0.94
C MET A 383 -14.93 14.96 -0.59
N LEU A 384 -14.83 15.98 0.25
CA LEU A 384 -13.55 16.54 0.68
C LEU A 384 -12.70 15.57 1.49
N ASP A 385 -13.30 14.61 2.15
CA ASP A 385 -12.67 13.46 2.81
C ASP A 385 -11.87 12.56 1.84
N GLN A 386 -12.24 12.54 0.56
CA GLN A 386 -11.60 11.75 -0.48
C GLN A 386 -10.54 12.53 -1.28
N LEU A 387 -10.17 13.75 -0.87
CA LEU A 387 -9.19 14.59 -1.59
C LEU A 387 -7.84 13.89 -1.78
N TYR A 388 -7.39 13.12 -0.80
CA TYR A 388 -6.15 12.38 -0.93
C TYR A 388 -6.19 11.41 -2.11
N ASP A 389 -7.18 10.54 -2.16
CA ASP A 389 -7.28 9.53 -3.23
C ASP A 389 -7.65 10.12 -4.59
N ARG A 390 -8.46 11.19 -4.62
CA ARG A 390 -8.93 11.79 -5.87
C ARG A 390 -7.96 12.80 -6.49
N VAL A 391 -7.14 13.45 -5.67
CA VAL A 391 -6.24 14.53 -6.11
C VAL A 391 -4.78 14.23 -5.74
N VAL A 392 -4.47 14.08 -4.44
CA VAL A 392 -3.07 13.99 -3.99
C VAL A 392 -2.37 12.77 -4.59
N ALA A 393 -2.93 11.59 -4.42
CA ALA A 393 -2.31 10.34 -4.89
C ALA A 393 -2.13 10.31 -6.43
N PRO A 394 -3.14 10.67 -7.27
CA PRO A 394 -2.94 10.79 -8.71
C PRO A 394 -1.92 11.84 -9.12
N VAL A 395 -1.90 13.00 -8.46
CA VAL A 395 -0.94 14.08 -8.77
C VAL A 395 0.48 13.61 -8.57
N VAL A 396 0.79 13.09 -7.39
CA VAL A 396 2.17 12.69 -7.07
C VAL A 396 2.64 11.48 -7.88
N ALA A 397 1.72 10.54 -8.15
CA ALA A 397 2.01 9.39 -9.00
C ALA A 397 2.24 9.75 -10.47
N ARG A 398 1.76 10.91 -10.93
CA ARG A 398 1.99 11.44 -12.29
C ARG A 398 3.22 12.33 -12.37
N ILE A 399 3.52 13.08 -11.31
CA ILE A 399 4.70 13.96 -11.25
C ILE A 399 5.99 13.14 -11.27
N ASP A 400 6.09 12.07 -10.49
CA ASP A 400 7.29 11.25 -10.40
C ASP A 400 7.79 10.72 -11.76
N PRO A 401 6.99 10.02 -12.59
CA PRO A 401 7.45 9.54 -13.90
C PRO A 401 7.73 10.67 -14.89
N VAL A 402 7.05 11.82 -14.81
CA VAL A 402 7.34 12.98 -15.65
C VAL A 402 8.72 13.53 -15.37
N ILE A 403 9.06 13.75 -14.10
CA ILE A 403 10.39 14.23 -13.71
C ILE A 403 11.45 13.17 -14.06
N LEU A 404 11.18 11.90 -13.79
CA LEU A 404 12.09 10.79 -14.12
C LEU A 404 12.40 10.75 -15.61
N PHE A 405 11.41 10.97 -16.47
CA PHE A 405 11.60 10.97 -17.93
C PHE A 405 12.42 12.17 -18.40
N ILE A 406 12.14 13.38 -17.88
CA ILE A 406 12.88 14.63 -18.22
C ILE A 406 14.33 14.50 -17.80
N GLU A 407 14.57 14.15 -16.54
CA GLU A 407 15.92 14.00 -15.97
C GLU A 407 16.70 12.87 -16.67
N GLY A 408 16.04 11.78 -17.03
CA GLY A 408 16.66 10.70 -17.79
C GLY A 408 17.16 11.15 -19.18
N GLN A 409 16.44 12.06 -19.86
CA GLN A 409 16.88 12.65 -21.13
C GLN A 409 18.03 13.65 -20.93
N GLU A 410 17.94 14.51 -19.92
CA GLU A 410 18.97 15.51 -19.62
C GLU A 410 20.27 14.88 -19.08
N ALA A 411 20.16 13.79 -18.33
CA ALA A 411 21.31 13.03 -17.82
C ALA A 411 22.21 12.48 -18.94
N VAL A 412 21.65 12.22 -20.13
CA VAL A 412 22.43 11.84 -21.31
C VAL A 412 23.38 12.97 -21.76
N GLN A 413 22.99 14.22 -21.55
CA GLN A 413 23.76 15.40 -21.94
C GLN A 413 24.72 15.87 -20.85
N ARG A 414 24.35 15.66 -19.59
CA ARG A 414 25.17 16.02 -18.41
C ARG A 414 25.82 14.72 -17.91
N ARG A 415 27.13 14.58 -17.86
CA ARG A 415 27.79 13.48 -17.15
C ARG A 415 27.35 13.50 -15.68
N SER A 416 26.21 12.90 -15.39
CA SER A 416 25.57 12.87 -14.07
C SER A 416 25.90 11.54 -13.41
N GLY A 417 26.38 11.56 -12.14
CA GLY A 417 26.80 10.37 -11.39
C GLY A 417 25.77 9.26 -11.27
N ALA A 418 25.95 8.31 -10.39
CA ALA A 418 25.19 7.06 -10.28
C ALA A 418 23.65 7.24 -10.40
N THR A 419 23.07 8.27 -9.79
CA THR A 419 21.62 8.56 -9.92
C THR A 419 21.22 8.87 -11.37
N GLY A 420 22.00 9.67 -12.08
CA GLY A 420 21.71 9.98 -13.48
C GLY A 420 21.80 8.78 -14.40
N LEU A 421 22.73 7.85 -14.14
CA LEU A 421 22.83 6.58 -14.87
C LEU A 421 21.60 5.71 -14.65
N VAL A 422 21.07 5.66 -13.40
CA VAL A 422 19.81 4.95 -13.12
C VAL A 422 18.66 5.58 -13.89
N LEU A 423 18.52 6.91 -13.88
CA LEU A 423 17.44 7.60 -14.59
C LEU A 423 17.49 7.37 -16.11
N GLN A 424 18.68 7.26 -16.71
CA GLN A 424 18.84 6.89 -18.11
C GLN A 424 18.45 5.43 -18.38
N ALA A 425 18.73 4.51 -17.43
CA ALA A 425 18.47 3.09 -17.59
C ALA A 425 16.97 2.76 -17.58
N LEU A 426 16.18 3.44 -16.73
CA LEU A 426 14.77 3.09 -16.48
C LEU A 426 13.89 3.09 -17.74
N PRO A 427 13.87 4.12 -18.61
CA PRO A 427 13.11 4.09 -19.84
C PRO A 427 13.55 2.97 -20.79
N LEU A 428 14.86 2.66 -20.85
CA LEU A 428 15.40 1.61 -21.71
C LEU A 428 15.00 0.21 -21.23
N LEU A 429 14.95 0.01 -19.91
CA LEU A 429 14.57 -1.25 -19.29
C LEU A 429 13.11 -1.58 -19.56
N LEU A 430 12.20 -0.58 -19.43
CA LEU A 430 10.77 -0.78 -19.53
C LEU A 430 10.25 -0.81 -20.98
N LEU A 431 11.04 -0.37 -21.96
CA LEU A 431 10.70 -0.47 -23.39
C LEU A 431 10.81 -1.90 -23.94
N LEU A 432 11.45 -2.84 -23.25
CA LEU A 432 11.58 -4.27 -23.58
C LEU A 432 12.12 -4.58 -24.99
N LYS A 433 12.88 -3.67 -25.57
CA LYS A 433 13.64 -3.94 -26.79
C LYS A 433 14.99 -4.50 -26.42
N ARG A 434 15.33 -5.71 -26.92
CA ARG A 434 16.49 -6.50 -26.47
C ARG A 434 17.83 -5.73 -26.53
N ASP A 435 18.04 -4.94 -27.57
CA ASP A 435 19.23 -4.05 -27.71
C ASP A 435 19.28 -2.96 -26.64
N ARG A 436 18.14 -2.31 -26.36
CA ARG A 436 18.02 -1.25 -25.36
C ARG A 436 18.04 -1.80 -23.95
N PHE A 437 17.48 -3.00 -23.76
CA PHE A 437 17.48 -3.69 -22.48
C PHE A 437 18.91 -4.05 -22.02
N GLY A 438 19.78 -4.51 -22.93
CA GLY A 438 21.20 -4.72 -22.64
C GLY A 438 21.87 -3.44 -22.17
N LYS A 439 21.66 -2.33 -22.90
CA LYS A 439 22.21 -1.01 -22.53
C LYS A 439 21.71 -0.53 -21.16
N ALA A 440 20.46 -0.80 -20.80
CA ALA A 440 19.96 -0.50 -19.46
C ALA A 440 20.73 -1.26 -18.37
N GLY A 441 21.06 -2.53 -18.62
CA GLY A 441 21.88 -3.35 -17.74
C GLY A 441 23.28 -2.78 -17.52
N ASP A 442 23.94 -2.33 -18.60
CA ASP A 442 25.29 -1.71 -18.57
C ASP A 442 25.30 -0.41 -17.76
N LEU A 443 24.26 0.45 -17.95
CA LEU A 443 24.11 1.70 -17.20
C LEU A 443 23.91 1.45 -15.70
N LEU A 444 23.13 0.43 -15.34
CA LEU A 444 22.91 0.06 -13.94
C LEU A 444 24.20 -0.53 -13.31
N ASP A 445 24.98 -1.27 -14.06
CA ASP A 445 26.29 -1.76 -13.59
C ASP A 445 27.30 -0.63 -13.41
N GLU A 446 27.27 0.38 -14.29
CA GLU A 446 28.07 1.59 -14.13
C GLU A 446 27.63 2.40 -12.91
N ALA A 447 26.35 2.58 -12.70
CA ALA A 447 25.83 3.23 -11.52
C ALA A 447 26.27 2.55 -10.21
N LEU A 448 26.28 1.22 -10.18
CA LEU A 448 26.74 0.43 -9.02
C LEU A 448 28.27 0.43 -8.86
N ARG A 449 29.04 0.69 -9.92
CA ARG A 449 30.49 0.90 -9.83
C ARG A 449 30.82 2.27 -9.27
N GLU A 450 30.08 3.33 -9.67
CA GLU A 450 30.24 4.67 -9.13
C GLU A 450 29.80 4.80 -7.67
N ASP A 451 28.63 4.22 -7.34
CA ASP A 451 28.09 4.19 -5.98
C ASP A 451 27.57 2.79 -5.61
N PRO A 452 28.44 1.95 -5.00
CA PRO A 452 28.06 0.60 -4.59
C PRO A 452 26.94 0.54 -3.54
N LYS A 453 26.63 1.65 -2.86
CA LYS A 453 25.56 1.75 -1.87
C LYS A 453 24.26 2.30 -2.43
N ASN A 454 24.19 2.62 -3.71
CA ASN A 454 22.98 3.13 -4.34
C ASN A 454 21.86 2.08 -4.33
N ALA A 455 20.91 2.25 -3.41
CA ALA A 455 19.80 1.31 -3.24
C ALA A 455 18.89 1.23 -4.47
N LYS A 456 18.65 2.39 -5.13
CA LYS A 456 17.82 2.44 -6.35
C LYS A 456 18.49 1.69 -7.50
N ALA A 457 19.79 1.90 -7.74
CA ALA A 457 20.54 1.15 -8.75
C ALA A 457 20.52 -0.35 -8.49
N ALA A 458 20.71 -0.77 -7.24
CA ALA A 458 20.68 -2.19 -6.86
C ALA A 458 19.29 -2.81 -7.06
N ALA A 459 18.21 -2.13 -6.67
CA ALA A 459 16.85 -2.60 -6.86
C ALA A 459 16.51 -2.77 -8.35
N TRP A 460 16.79 -1.76 -9.16
CA TRP A 460 16.48 -1.81 -10.60
C TRP A 460 17.38 -2.78 -11.37
N LYS A 461 18.63 -2.98 -10.95
CA LYS A 461 19.49 -4.04 -11.53
C LYS A 461 18.98 -5.43 -11.14
N ALA A 462 18.49 -5.61 -9.91
CA ALA A 462 17.83 -6.85 -9.51
C ALA A 462 16.61 -7.15 -10.38
N LEU A 463 15.75 -6.16 -10.62
CA LEU A 463 14.58 -6.30 -11.50
C LEU A 463 15.00 -6.57 -12.96
N TRP A 464 16.10 -5.97 -13.44
CA TRP A 464 16.67 -6.27 -14.74
C TRP A 464 16.98 -7.79 -14.88
N HIS A 465 17.63 -8.41 -13.90
CA HIS A 465 17.89 -9.85 -13.88
C HIS A 465 16.59 -10.68 -13.89
N VAL A 466 15.57 -10.27 -13.13
CA VAL A 466 14.25 -10.95 -13.14
C VAL A 466 13.63 -10.94 -14.54
N ILE A 467 13.62 -9.78 -15.20
CA ILE A 467 13.08 -9.65 -16.56
C ILE A 467 13.92 -10.46 -17.55
N HIS A 468 15.24 -10.46 -17.42
CA HIS A 468 16.17 -11.21 -18.26
C HIS A 468 15.88 -12.72 -18.23
N ILE A 469 15.63 -13.27 -17.03
CA ILE A 469 15.18 -14.65 -16.84
C ILE A 469 13.78 -14.86 -17.43
N GLY A 470 12.83 -14.00 -17.10
CA GLY A 470 11.42 -14.13 -17.47
C GLY A 470 11.17 -14.10 -18.99
N GLN A 471 12.03 -13.38 -19.74
CA GLN A 471 12.00 -13.30 -21.20
C GLN A 471 12.77 -14.44 -21.89
N GLY A 472 13.40 -15.34 -21.13
CA GLY A 472 14.24 -16.40 -21.69
C GLY A 472 15.52 -15.87 -22.35
N TRP A 473 15.99 -14.67 -21.98
CA TRP A 473 17.19 -14.05 -22.54
C TRP A 473 18.44 -14.40 -21.75
N ALA A 474 18.30 -14.85 -20.50
CA ALA A 474 19.41 -15.23 -19.63
C ALA A 474 20.08 -16.52 -20.13
N PRO A 475 21.39 -16.50 -20.52
CA PRO A 475 22.10 -17.72 -20.91
C PRO A 475 22.33 -18.64 -19.71
N GLU A 476 22.58 -18.07 -18.53
CA GLU A 476 22.77 -18.77 -17.25
C GLU A 476 21.74 -18.31 -16.21
N PRO A 477 20.49 -18.85 -16.27
CA PRO A 477 19.40 -18.36 -15.39
C PRO A 477 19.68 -18.52 -13.88
N ALA A 478 20.50 -19.48 -13.48
CA ALA A 478 20.88 -19.69 -12.09
C ALA A 478 21.77 -18.56 -11.55
N GLU A 479 22.72 -18.09 -12.36
CA GLU A 479 23.60 -16.97 -12.02
C GLU A 479 22.80 -15.65 -11.94
N ASP A 480 21.93 -15.42 -12.93
CA ASP A 480 21.03 -14.24 -12.92
C ASP A 480 20.11 -14.24 -11.68
N ARG A 481 19.60 -15.42 -11.28
CA ARG A 481 18.79 -15.57 -10.06
C ARG A 481 19.57 -15.16 -8.83
N GLN A 482 20.78 -15.69 -8.66
CA GLN A 482 21.63 -15.38 -7.51
C GLN A 482 21.94 -13.87 -7.46
N LYS A 483 22.31 -13.26 -8.59
CA LYS A 483 22.58 -11.82 -8.69
C LYS A 483 21.34 -10.98 -8.35
N ALA A 484 20.16 -11.40 -8.83
CA ALA A 484 18.91 -10.72 -8.51
C ALA A 484 18.66 -10.68 -7.00
N GLN A 485 18.82 -11.81 -6.31
CA GLN A 485 18.67 -11.93 -4.87
C GLN A 485 19.65 -11.05 -4.10
N GLU A 486 20.95 -11.19 -4.39
CA GLU A 486 22.01 -10.43 -3.72
C GLU A 486 21.80 -8.92 -3.86
N LEU A 487 21.43 -8.46 -5.06
CA LEU A 487 21.15 -7.05 -5.33
C LEU A 487 19.91 -6.53 -4.62
N ALA A 488 18.83 -7.30 -4.60
CA ALA A 488 17.60 -6.90 -3.92
C ALA A 488 17.79 -6.78 -2.39
N PHE A 489 18.42 -7.78 -1.77
CA PHE A 489 18.75 -7.71 -0.34
C PHE A 489 19.70 -6.55 -0.02
N ARG A 490 20.68 -6.31 -0.89
CA ARG A 490 21.58 -5.15 -0.75
C ARG A 490 20.83 -3.83 -0.87
N ALA A 491 19.84 -3.73 -1.76
CA ALA A 491 19.02 -2.54 -1.90
C ALA A 491 18.24 -2.22 -0.62
N VAL A 492 17.54 -3.20 -0.05
CA VAL A 492 16.80 -3.04 1.22
C VAL A 492 17.75 -2.74 2.39
N LYS A 493 18.93 -3.39 2.43
CA LYS A 493 19.93 -3.13 3.47
C LYS A 493 20.48 -1.71 3.40
N ASN A 494 20.72 -1.19 2.19
CA ASN A 494 21.27 0.14 1.97
C ASN A 494 20.24 1.26 2.21
N ASP A 495 18.95 1.01 1.91
CA ASP A 495 17.85 1.92 2.22
C ASP A 495 16.60 1.13 2.67
N PRO A 496 16.47 0.87 3.98
CA PRO A 496 15.33 0.13 4.53
C PRO A 496 13.97 0.83 4.37
N GLU A 497 13.96 2.12 4.05
CA GLU A 497 12.74 2.89 3.80
C GLU A 497 12.43 3.03 2.30
N SER A 498 13.16 2.36 1.43
CA SER A 498 12.88 2.34 -0.02
C SER A 498 11.73 1.42 -0.35
N ALA A 499 10.57 2.00 -0.67
CA ALA A 499 9.40 1.24 -1.14
C ALA A 499 9.71 0.44 -2.42
N GLU A 500 10.50 1.01 -3.34
CA GLU A 500 10.93 0.35 -4.57
C GLU A 500 11.78 -0.91 -4.28
N ALA A 501 12.73 -0.82 -3.34
CA ALA A 501 13.58 -1.94 -2.97
C ALA A 501 12.77 -3.09 -2.37
N HIS A 502 11.83 -2.78 -1.46
CA HIS A 502 10.93 -3.79 -0.89
C HIS A 502 10.04 -4.44 -1.97
N ALA A 503 9.49 -3.65 -2.89
CA ALA A 503 8.65 -4.20 -3.97
C ALA A 503 9.44 -5.15 -4.88
N VAL A 504 10.69 -4.82 -5.22
CA VAL A 504 11.56 -5.70 -6.01
C VAL A 504 11.91 -6.97 -5.24
N CYS A 505 12.21 -6.89 -3.92
CA CYS A 505 12.38 -8.07 -3.08
C CYS A 505 11.12 -8.95 -3.09
N GLY A 506 9.94 -8.36 -2.90
CA GLY A 506 8.67 -9.08 -2.97
C GLY A 506 8.47 -9.79 -4.31
N HIS A 507 8.79 -9.12 -5.42
CA HIS A 507 8.67 -9.74 -6.74
C HIS A 507 9.66 -10.89 -6.96
N ILE A 508 10.89 -10.78 -6.44
CA ILE A 508 11.89 -11.86 -6.48
C ILE A 508 11.43 -13.04 -5.64
N CYS A 509 10.97 -12.81 -4.40
CA CYS A 509 10.42 -13.87 -3.56
C CYS A 509 9.27 -14.60 -4.27
N ALA A 510 8.33 -13.86 -4.90
CA ALA A 510 7.20 -14.48 -5.59
C ALA A 510 7.63 -15.23 -6.85
N PHE A 511 8.38 -14.59 -7.75
CA PHE A 511 8.62 -15.11 -9.10
C PHE A 511 9.79 -16.09 -9.16
N LEU A 512 10.91 -15.79 -8.48
CA LEU A 512 12.10 -16.62 -8.53
C LEU A 512 12.16 -17.68 -7.43
N GLU A 513 11.76 -17.30 -6.18
CA GLU A 513 11.87 -18.18 -5.01
C GLU A 513 10.60 -19.01 -4.78
N LYS A 514 9.46 -18.57 -5.32
CA LYS A 514 8.13 -19.13 -5.05
C LYS A 514 7.73 -19.03 -3.56
N ASP A 515 8.36 -18.13 -2.82
CA ASP A 515 8.02 -17.79 -1.46
C ASP A 515 6.98 -16.64 -1.45
N LEU A 516 5.71 -17.06 -1.57
CA LEU A 516 4.60 -16.11 -1.72
C LEU A 516 4.26 -15.39 -0.40
N ASP A 517 4.53 -16.00 0.73
CA ASP A 517 4.28 -15.40 2.06
C ASP A 517 5.26 -14.24 2.31
N SER A 518 6.55 -14.46 2.08
CA SER A 518 7.53 -13.37 2.13
C SER A 518 7.25 -12.29 1.11
N ALA A 519 6.79 -12.65 -0.10
CA ALA A 519 6.45 -11.69 -1.14
C ALA A 519 5.30 -10.75 -0.69
N VAL A 520 4.22 -11.28 -0.14
CA VAL A 520 3.11 -10.48 0.41
C VAL A 520 3.61 -9.54 1.49
N HIS A 521 4.44 -10.04 2.43
CA HIS A 521 5.02 -9.20 3.47
C HIS A 521 5.83 -8.02 2.89
N TYR A 522 6.68 -8.25 1.89
CA TYR A 522 7.45 -7.18 1.26
C TYR A 522 6.56 -6.16 0.55
N PHE A 523 5.48 -6.58 -0.12
CA PHE A 523 4.53 -5.66 -0.74
C PHE A 523 3.72 -4.85 0.28
N ASP A 524 3.38 -5.43 1.42
CA ASP A 524 2.75 -4.72 2.52
C ASP A 524 3.68 -3.63 3.07
N VAL A 525 4.96 -3.92 3.24
CA VAL A 525 5.95 -2.91 3.64
C VAL A 525 6.07 -1.83 2.58
N ALA A 526 6.23 -2.19 1.31
CA ALA A 526 6.37 -1.25 0.20
C ALA A 526 5.18 -0.30 0.09
N SER A 527 3.95 -0.82 0.17
CA SER A 527 2.73 -0.02 0.09
C SER A 527 2.53 0.92 1.29
N ARG A 528 2.99 0.54 2.48
CA ARG A 528 3.00 1.45 3.65
C ARG A 528 4.03 2.56 3.52
N LEU A 529 5.23 2.25 2.98
CA LEU A 529 6.28 3.25 2.77
C LEU A 529 5.86 4.28 1.72
N ASN A 530 5.38 3.83 0.57
CA ASN A 530 4.87 4.73 -0.46
C ASN A 530 3.72 4.10 -1.27
N PRO A 531 2.44 4.36 -0.91
CA PRO A 531 1.29 3.83 -1.62
C PRO A 531 1.05 4.47 -3.01
N ASN A 532 1.82 5.50 -3.37
CA ASN A 532 1.65 6.26 -4.60
C ASN A 532 2.54 5.77 -5.76
N ILE A 533 3.38 4.77 -5.54
CA ILE A 533 4.18 4.13 -6.58
C ILE A 533 3.32 3.08 -7.29
N ALA A 534 2.94 3.36 -8.53
CA ALA A 534 1.99 2.54 -9.28
C ALA A 534 2.45 1.08 -9.46
N PHE A 535 3.71 0.84 -9.82
CA PHE A 535 4.20 -0.51 -10.14
C PHE A 535 4.21 -1.46 -8.92
N ILE A 536 4.24 -0.94 -7.68
CA ILE A 536 4.11 -1.77 -6.46
C ILE A 536 2.79 -2.55 -6.49
N TRP A 537 1.70 -1.88 -6.85
CA TRP A 537 0.37 -2.49 -6.94
C TRP A 537 0.28 -3.51 -8.07
N ALA A 538 0.96 -3.26 -9.19
CA ALA A 538 1.00 -4.20 -10.31
C ALA A 538 1.82 -5.46 -9.99
N MET A 539 2.99 -5.33 -9.35
CA MET A 539 3.80 -6.46 -8.89
C MET A 539 3.07 -7.26 -7.80
N SER A 540 2.45 -6.58 -6.85
CA SER A 540 1.60 -7.22 -5.83
C SER A 540 0.46 -8.00 -6.48
N ALA A 541 -0.21 -7.43 -7.49
CA ALA A 541 -1.27 -8.12 -8.23
C ALA A 541 -0.77 -9.41 -8.91
N ALA A 542 0.44 -9.40 -9.48
CA ALA A 542 1.05 -10.61 -10.04
C ALA A 542 1.23 -11.69 -8.95
N THR A 543 1.67 -11.31 -7.75
CA THR A 543 1.80 -12.22 -6.61
C THR A 543 0.44 -12.80 -6.19
N TYR A 544 -0.62 -11.99 -6.15
CA TYR A 544 -1.95 -12.49 -5.86
C TYR A 544 -2.52 -13.39 -6.98
N CYS A 545 -2.11 -13.19 -8.24
CA CYS A 545 -2.37 -14.17 -9.29
C CYS A 545 -1.67 -15.52 -8.97
N TYR A 546 -0.42 -15.49 -8.51
CA TYR A 546 0.31 -16.71 -8.15
C TYR A 546 -0.32 -17.45 -6.96
N LEU A 547 -0.90 -16.72 -6.01
CA LEU A 547 -1.66 -17.26 -4.89
C LEU A 547 -3.05 -17.83 -5.30
N GLY A 548 -3.48 -17.62 -6.54
CA GLY A 548 -4.82 -17.99 -6.99
C GLY A 548 -5.93 -17.10 -6.42
N GLN A 549 -5.63 -15.82 -6.19
CA GLN A 549 -6.55 -14.81 -5.66
C GLN A 549 -6.80 -13.70 -6.71
N PRO A 550 -7.46 -14.01 -7.84
CA PRO A 550 -7.61 -13.08 -8.96
C PRO A 550 -8.44 -11.82 -8.62
N ASP A 551 -9.38 -11.89 -7.68
CA ASP A 551 -10.18 -10.73 -7.29
C ASP A 551 -9.33 -9.70 -6.54
N VAL A 552 -8.42 -10.14 -5.66
CA VAL A 552 -7.46 -9.26 -4.99
C VAL A 552 -6.47 -8.67 -6.01
N ALA A 553 -5.99 -9.50 -6.94
CA ALA A 553 -5.14 -9.04 -8.03
C ALA A 553 -5.82 -7.95 -8.87
N LEU A 554 -7.09 -8.13 -9.25
CA LEU A 554 -7.86 -7.12 -10.00
C LEU A 554 -8.10 -5.83 -9.20
N LYS A 555 -8.29 -5.90 -7.88
CA LYS A 555 -8.37 -4.72 -7.01
C LYS A 555 -7.05 -3.94 -7.02
N ASN A 556 -5.92 -4.61 -6.88
CA ASN A 556 -4.60 -3.98 -6.93
C ASN A 556 -4.29 -3.40 -8.33
N LEU A 557 -4.71 -4.09 -9.39
CA LEU A 557 -4.60 -3.59 -10.76
C LEU A 557 -5.48 -2.35 -11.00
N ALA A 558 -6.65 -2.25 -10.39
CA ALA A 558 -7.48 -1.05 -10.45
C ALA A 558 -6.76 0.13 -9.76
N ARG A 559 -6.12 -0.09 -8.61
CA ARG A 559 -5.29 0.93 -7.94
C ARG A 559 -4.09 1.33 -8.81
N TYR A 560 -3.39 0.37 -9.37
CA TYR A 560 -2.30 0.61 -10.34
C TYR A 560 -2.77 1.50 -11.49
N LYS A 561 -3.87 1.19 -12.16
CA LYS A 561 -4.40 2.00 -13.27
C LYS A 561 -4.80 3.42 -12.87
N HIS A 562 -5.36 3.56 -11.68
CA HIS A 562 -5.71 4.88 -11.15
C HIS A 562 -4.47 5.78 -10.97
N LEU A 563 -3.38 5.22 -10.46
CA LEU A 563 -2.11 5.93 -10.26
C LEU A 563 -1.35 6.14 -11.57
N ALA A 564 -1.30 5.14 -12.45
CA ALA A 564 -0.48 5.10 -13.65
C ALA A 564 -1.15 5.68 -14.91
N SER A 565 -2.23 6.46 -14.78
CA SER A 565 -3.04 6.90 -15.93
C SER A 565 -2.28 7.71 -16.99
N LEU A 566 -1.16 8.33 -16.65
CA LEU A 566 -0.28 9.10 -17.54
C LEU A 566 1.17 8.60 -17.54
N ASP A 567 1.46 7.49 -16.87
CA ASP A 567 2.79 6.91 -16.87
C ASP A 567 3.10 6.26 -18.23
N PRO A 568 4.09 6.73 -18.99
CA PRO A 568 4.43 6.16 -20.29
C PRO A 568 4.92 4.70 -20.20
N THR A 569 5.29 4.22 -19.02
CA THR A 569 5.75 2.85 -18.78
C THR A 569 4.66 1.93 -18.24
N ALA A 570 3.46 2.47 -17.98
CA ALA A 570 2.33 1.72 -17.40
C ALA A 570 1.93 0.49 -18.23
N HIS A 571 2.12 0.50 -19.54
CA HIS A 571 1.79 -0.61 -20.41
C HIS A 571 2.57 -1.90 -20.09
N PHE A 572 3.76 -1.80 -19.46
CA PHE A 572 4.58 -2.97 -19.10
C PHE A 572 3.84 -3.95 -18.18
N TRP A 573 3.12 -3.45 -17.20
CA TRP A 573 2.42 -4.27 -16.21
C TRP A 573 1.02 -4.73 -16.64
N ASP A 574 0.52 -4.27 -17.76
CA ASP A 574 -0.84 -4.58 -18.24
C ASP A 574 -1.05 -6.06 -18.57
N SER A 575 0.04 -6.82 -18.78
CA SER A 575 -0.03 -8.29 -18.97
C SER A 575 -0.63 -9.02 -17.76
N VAL A 576 -0.50 -8.45 -16.55
CA VAL A 576 -1.04 -9.04 -15.31
C VAL A 576 -2.57 -9.10 -15.32
N PHE A 577 -3.26 -8.13 -15.97
CA PHE A 577 -4.72 -8.20 -16.18
C PHE A 577 -5.13 -9.47 -16.93
N THR A 578 -4.37 -9.84 -17.98
CA THR A 578 -4.67 -11.03 -18.77
C THR A 578 -4.57 -12.30 -17.90
N THR A 579 -3.54 -12.37 -17.06
CA THR A 579 -3.36 -13.49 -16.12
C THR A 579 -4.48 -13.53 -15.08
N ALA A 580 -4.83 -12.39 -14.47
CA ALA A 580 -5.88 -12.30 -13.46
C ALA A 580 -7.24 -12.73 -13.99
N TYR A 581 -7.63 -12.26 -15.19
CA TYR A 581 -8.89 -12.66 -15.82
C TYR A 581 -8.89 -14.13 -16.24
N ASN A 582 -7.77 -14.71 -16.71
CA ASN A 582 -7.67 -16.15 -16.98
C ASN A 582 -7.92 -16.97 -15.71
N LEU A 583 -7.31 -16.61 -14.60
CA LEU A 583 -7.50 -17.31 -13.31
C LEU A 583 -8.92 -17.16 -12.78
N LYS A 584 -9.58 -16.04 -13.09
CA LYS A 584 -10.99 -15.82 -12.76
C LYS A 584 -11.95 -16.60 -13.66
N GLY A 585 -11.48 -17.15 -14.79
CA GLY A 585 -12.30 -17.83 -15.80
C GLY A 585 -13.02 -16.87 -16.77
N ASP A 586 -12.73 -15.56 -16.71
CA ASP A 586 -13.25 -14.57 -17.66
C ASP A 586 -12.31 -14.46 -18.88
N PHE A 587 -12.33 -15.50 -19.70
CA PHE A 587 -11.43 -15.62 -20.84
C PHE A 587 -11.65 -14.55 -21.92
N GLU A 588 -12.85 -13.98 -21.99
CA GLU A 588 -13.12 -12.90 -22.95
C GLU A 588 -12.45 -11.59 -22.54
N GLN A 589 -12.46 -11.23 -21.25
CA GLN A 589 -11.70 -10.10 -20.74
C GLN A 589 -10.19 -10.36 -20.82
N ALA A 590 -9.74 -11.58 -20.51
CA ALA A 590 -8.35 -11.97 -20.69
C ALA A 590 -7.90 -11.78 -22.15
N TYR A 591 -8.69 -12.21 -23.12
CA TYR A 591 -8.43 -12.01 -24.54
C TYR A 591 -8.32 -10.51 -24.91
N ARG A 592 -9.28 -9.68 -24.46
CA ARG A 592 -9.27 -8.24 -24.77
C ARG A 592 -8.01 -7.54 -24.24
N HIS A 593 -7.65 -7.79 -22.99
CA HIS A 593 -6.46 -7.24 -22.37
C HIS A 593 -5.18 -7.79 -23.02
N GLY A 594 -5.09 -9.10 -23.22
CA GLY A 594 -3.93 -9.76 -23.82
C GLY A 594 -3.66 -9.30 -25.25
N ARG A 595 -4.70 -9.23 -26.09
CA ARG A 595 -4.57 -8.73 -27.46
C ARG A 595 -4.07 -7.28 -27.54
N ARG A 596 -4.59 -6.42 -26.67
CA ARG A 596 -4.11 -5.04 -26.57
C ARG A 596 -2.64 -5.01 -26.17
N PHE A 597 -2.29 -5.77 -25.12
CA PHE A 597 -0.93 -5.82 -24.58
C PHE A 597 0.11 -6.26 -25.62
N VAL A 598 -0.11 -7.38 -26.33
CA VAL A 598 0.86 -7.89 -27.30
C VAL A 598 0.97 -7.01 -28.55
N ARG A 599 -0.06 -6.24 -28.89
CA ARG A 599 0.01 -5.24 -29.96
C ARG A 599 0.91 -4.08 -29.58
N GLU A 600 0.87 -3.64 -28.34
CA GLU A 600 1.69 -2.55 -27.80
C GLU A 600 3.12 -3.02 -27.48
N ASN A 601 3.29 -4.32 -27.14
CA ASN A 601 4.55 -4.95 -26.74
C ASN A 601 4.81 -6.25 -27.52
N PRO A 602 5.08 -6.19 -28.84
CA PRO A 602 5.16 -7.37 -29.69
C PRO A 602 6.36 -8.30 -29.40
N ASP A 603 7.38 -7.81 -28.70
CA ASP A 603 8.58 -8.58 -28.37
C ASP A 603 8.60 -9.09 -26.91
N PHE A 604 7.52 -8.86 -26.15
CA PHE A 604 7.39 -9.33 -24.77
C PHE A 604 6.74 -10.70 -24.71
N SER A 605 7.55 -11.75 -24.63
CA SER A 605 7.10 -13.15 -24.72
C SER A 605 6.08 -13.53 -23.64
N ASN A 606 6.23 -13.02 -22.40
CA ASN A 606 5.32 -13.33 -21.30
C ASN A 606 3.88 -12.83 -21.52
N GLY A 607 3.65 -11.83 -22.37
CA GLY A 607 2.31 -11.37 -22.72
C GLY A 607 1.53 -12.33 -23.60
N TYR A 608 2.23 -13.15 -24.40
CA TYR A 608 1.59 -14.12 -25.30
C TYR A 608 1.02 -15.32 -24.56
N LYS A 609 1.69 -15.79 -23.51
CA LYS A 609 1.32 -17.00 -22.77
C LYS A 609 -0.12 -16.94 -22.23
N PRO A 610 -0.52 -15.90 -21.46
CA PRO A 610 -1.89 -15.80 -20.97
C PRO A 610 -2.93 -15.50 -22.07
N LEU A 611 -2.54 -14.77 -23.13
CA LEU A 611 -3.41 -14.53 -24.28
C LEU A 611 -3.74 -15.84 -25.02
N ILE A 612 -2.72 -16.64 -25.28
CA ILE A 612 -2.85 -17.93 -25.96
C ILE A 612 -3.73 -18.88 -25.14
N ALA A 613 -3.52 -18.93 -23.81
CA ALA A 613 -4.35 -19.74 -22.90
C ALA A 613 -5.82 -19.30 -22.93
N ALA A 614 -6.11 -18.00 -22.93
CA ALA A 614 -7.47 -17.48 -23.05
C ALA A 614 -8.14 -17.89 -24.35
N LEU A 615 -7.44 -17.75 -25.50
CA LEU A 615 -7.94 -18.16 -26.80
C LEU A 615 -8.19 -19.67 -26.87
N GLY A 616 -7.34 -20.48 -26.23
CA GLY A 616 -7.55 -21.93 -26.13
C GLY A 616 -8.85 -22.25 -25.39
N HIS A 617 -9.10 -21.64 -24.23
CA HIS A 617 -10.34 -21.82 -23.49
C HIS A 617 -11.58 -21.32 -24.23
N LEU A 618 -11.45 -20.28 -25.06
CA LEU A 618 -12.53 -19.79 -25.92
C LEU A 618 -12.77 -20.67 -27.17
N GLY A 619 -11.97 -21.72 -27.40
CA GLY A 619 -12.03 -22.57 -28.57
C GLY A 619 -11.56 -21.90 -29.87
N ARG A 620 -10.90 -20.74 -29.78
CA ARG A 620 -10.44 -19.91 -30.93
C ARG A 620 -9.02 -20.30 -31.38
N ARG A 621 -8.83 -21.57 -31.68
CA ARG A 621 -7.50 -22.12 -32.02
C ARG A 621 -6.87 -21.50 -33.27
N GLU A 622 -7.65 -21.23 -34.29
CA GLU A 622 -7.17 -20.58 -35.53
C GLU A 622 -6.68 -19.15 -35.25
N GLU A 623 -7.40 -18.41 -34.41
CA GLU A 623 -6.98 -17.07 -33.98
C GLU A 623 -5.75 -17.12 -33.07
N ALA A 624 -5.55 -18.18 -32.30
CA ALA A 624 -4.37 -18.38 -31.45
C ALA A 624 -3.10 -18.68 -32.26
N ALA A 625 -3.21 -19.33 -33.43
CA ALA A 625 -2.06 -19.82 -34.20
C ALA A 625 -0.97 -18.76 -34.48
N PRO A 626 -1.26 -17.53 -34.92
CA PRO A 626 -0.21 -16.53 -35.14
C PRO A 626 0.48 -16.10 -33.82
N TYR A 627 -0.22 -16.10 -32.69
CA TYR A 627 0.37 -15.79 -31.39
C TYR A 627 1.24 -16.93 -30.89
N VAL A 628 0.86 -18.19 -31.12
CA VAL A 628 1.69 -19.36 -30.83
C VAL A 628 2.98 -19.32 -31.66
N GLN A 629 2.87 -19.04 -32.96
CA GLN A 629 4.03 -18.93 -33.83
C GLN A 629 4.97 -17.81 -33.36
N LYS A 630 4.45 -16.64 -32.99
CA LYS A 630 5.26 -15.52 -32.47
C LYS A 630 5.92 -15.88 -31.14
N LEU A 631 5.22 -16.54 -30.21
CA LEU A 631 5.80 -17.03 -28.96
C LEU A 631 6.98 -17.96 -29.22
N LEU A 632 6.84 -18.94 -30.14
CA LEU A 632 7.91 -19.87 -30.48
C LEU A 632 9.09 -19.22 -31.23
N GLN A 633 8.85 -18.08 -31.92
CA GLN A 633 9.95 -17.26 -32.47
C GLN A 633 10.72 -16.54 -31.37
N LEU A 634 10.02 -16.03 -30.33
CA LEU A 634 10.63 -15.34 -29.20
C LEU A 634 11.31 -16.32 -28.23
N GLU A 635 10.70 -17.47 -28.00
CA GLU A 635 11.18 -18.54 -27.11
C GLU A 635 11.18 -19.90 -27.87
N PRO A 636 12.21 -20.22 -28.67
CA PRO A 636 12.23 -21.42 -29.54
C PRO A 636 12.08 -22.76 -28.81
N HIS A 637 12.42 -22.79 -27.50
CA HIS A 637 12.37 -24.00 -26.68
C HIS A 637 11.15 -23.97 -25.71
N PHE A 638 10.15 -23.15 -25.98
CA PHE A 638 8.96 -23.06 -25.15
C PHE A 638 8.10 -24.32 -25.26
N THR A 639 7.78 -24.93 -24.10
CA THR A 639 6.82 -26.03 -24.00
C THR A 639 5.93 -25.82 -22.77
N ILE A 640 4.73 -26.41 -22.79
CA ILE A 640 3.79 -26.31 -21.66
C ILE A 640 4.43 -26.89 -20.39
N ALA A 641 5.05 -28.07 -20.46
CA ALA A 641 5.67 -28.73 -19.31
C ALA A 641 6.75 -27.85 -18.65
N ARG A 642 7.65 -27.28 -19.47
CA ARG A 642 8.73 -26.42 -18.98
C ARG A 642 8.17 -25.13 -18.35
N PHE A 643 7.17 -24.50 -18.97
CA PHE A 643 6.54 -23.28 -18.47
C PHE A 643 5.83 -23.53 -17.14
N ILE A 644 4.91 -24.50 -17.07
CA ILE A 644 4.15 -24.80 -15.86
C ILE A 644 5.08 -25.24 -14.71
N GLY A 645 6.15 -25.98 -14.99
CA GLY A 645 7.12 -26.38 -13.98
C GLY A 645 7.88 -25.20 -13.36
N SER A 646 8.11 -24.12 -14.12
CA SER A 646 8.83 -22.92 -13.67
C SER A 646 7.90 -21.82 -13.15
N TYR A 647 6.67 -21.70 -13.64
CA TYR A 647 5.76 -20.62 -13.33
C TYR A 647 5.20 -20.75 -11.89
N PRO A 648 5.15 -19.67 -11.08
CA PRO A 648 4.98 -19.77 -9.63
C PRO A 648 3.52 -19.88 -9.15
N LEU A 649 2.62 -20.51 -9.92
CA LEU A 649 1.25 -20.75 -9.47
C LEU A 649 1.22 -21.74 -8.29
N ALA A 650 0.65 -21.33 -7.15
CA ALA A 650 0.59 -22.15 -5.95
C ALA A 650 -0.41 -23.30 -6.09
N ARG A 651 -1.61 -23.02 -6.63
CA ARG A 651 -2.69 -24.00 -6.69
C ARG A 651 -2.51 -24.93 -7.90
N GLN A 652 -2.73 -26.22 -7.66
CA GLN A 652 -2.66 -27.25 -8.70
C GLN A 652 -3.69 -27.01 -9.80
N GLU A 653 -4.92 -26.66 -9.43
CA GLU A 653 -6.01 -26.38 -10.37
C GLU A 653 -5.70 -25.24 -11.34
N ASP A 654 -5.00 -24.19 -10.86
CA ASP A 654 -4.61 -23.05 -11.71
C ASP A 654 -3.55 -23.46 -12.73
N ARG A 655 -2.58 -24.31 -12.30
CA ARG A 655 -1.56 -24.87 -13.21
C ARG A 655 -2.20 -25.73 -14.30
N GLU A 656 -3.11 -26.61 -13.92
CA GLU A 656 -3.83 -27.50 -14.85
C GLU A 656 -4.71 -26.72 -15.80
N ASN A 657 -5.47 -25.72 -15.29
CA ASN A 657 -6.31 -24.86 -16.11
C ASN A 657 -5.47 -24.05 -17.13
N TYR A 658 -4.36 -23.48 -16.68
CA TYR A 658 -3.47 -22.73 -17.57
C TYR A 658 -2.87 -23.63 -18.64
N ALA A 659 -2.34 -24.82 -18.27
CA ALA A 659 -1.80 -25.81 -19.18
C ALA A 659 -2.82 -26.24 -20.21
N ARG A 660 -4.07 -26.51 -19.80
CA ARG A 660 -5.17 -26.88 -20.67
C ARG A 660 -5.49 -25.80 -21.71
N GLY A 661 -5.52 -24.54 -21.31
CA GLY A 661 -5.73 -23.42 -22.24
C GLY A 661 -4.65 -23.37 -23.32
N LEU A 662 -3.37 -23.51 -22.93
CA LEU A 662 -2.25 -23.57 -23.89
C LEU A 662 -2.31 -24.79 -24.82
N GLU A 663 -2.71 -25.96 -24.30
CA GLU A 663 -2.88 -27.19 -25.07
C GLU A 663 -3.98 -27.05 -26.12
N LEU A 664 -5.15 -26.53 -25.74
CA LEU A 664 -6.27 -26.29 -26.62
C LEU A 664 -5.92 -25.31 -27.76
N ALA A 665 -5.04 -24.36 -27.49
CA ALA A 665 -4.54 -23.42 -28.50
C ALA A 665 -3.47 -24.01 -29.43
N GLY A 666 -2.98 -25.21 -29.14
CA GLY A 666 -2.00 -25.93 -30.00
C GLY A 666 -0.53 -25.66 -29.64
N VAL A 667 -0.22 -25.25 -28.42
CA VAL A 667 1.14 -25.11 -27.93
C VAL A 667 1.77 -26.49 -27.70
N PRO A 668 3.09 -26.71 -28.02
CA PRO A 668 3.78 -27.97 -27.76
C PRO A 668 3.77 -28.37 -26.28
N LYS A 669 3.47 -29.66 -26.01
CA LYS A 669 3.38 -30.18 -24.63
C LYS A 669 4.73 -30.26 -23.93
N GLY A 670 5.80 -30.69 -24.61
CA GLY A 670 7.15 -30.93 -24.09
C GLY A 670 7.62 -32.33 -24.30
#